data_5bee854f02bee8cf987fb5ee8d83fec7
#
_entry.id   5bee854f02bee8cf987fb5ee8d83fec7
#
_cell.length_a   1.000
_cell.length_b   1.000
_cell.length_c   1.000
_cell.angle_alpha   90.00
_cell.angle_beta   90.00
_cell.angle_gamma   90.00
#
_symmetry.space_group_name_H-M   'P 1'
#
loop_
_entity.id
_entity.type
_entity.pdbx_description
1 polymer ?
#
loop_
_entity_poly.entity_id
_entity_poly.type
_entity_poly.pdbx_seq_one_letter_code
_entity_poly.pdbx_strand_id
1 'polypeptide(L)'
;ADGKAATEDDDETEEEEEQEEEEGSIEEGDSGEGTDEESENGDDEQDSDFEELDDENDGRKKKANSEKQVSKSKSCSIIRGGQSAAALCIGVGSFSDPSDLPGLAHFLEHMVFMGSEKYPSENGFDAFLKKHGGSDNASTDCERTIFQFDVQRKHFKEALDRWAQFFVCPLMIKDAIEREVEAVDSEYQLAKPSDSHRKEMLFGGLAKPNHPMGKFCWGNAETLKHEPKKQKIDVYKRLREFWKRYYSAHYMTLAVQSKENLDTLEKWVREIFSEVPFNAQPQPNFSDLLDPFDTPSFNKLYRVVPVRKVHALTITWALPPQEKHYRVKPLHYISWLIGHEGTGSILSLLRKKCWALALFGGNSETGFDQNTTYSIFSVSITLTDEGFQNFYQVSRSSPEIQKIEANEFHYQEQTDPIEYVEDICENMQVFPKEDYLTGDQLMFEFKPEVISAALALLTPDKANLMLLSPEHEGQCHLREKWFGTQYSIEDIQKEWIERWAGDFELNPELHLPVENKFIATDFTLKASDCPDTEYPVRVINSDRGCLWYKKDNKFKIPKGISSLVLFDLFVNILMHNLAEPAYEADVAQLEYKLVAGEHGLAIKVKGFNHKLPLLFNLIVDHLADFSAAPDVFAMFAEQLKKTYFNILIKPEKLGKDVRLLILEHARWSMIQRYQAVVDRLTVADLMDFVDRFKSELYAEGHVQGNFASKESVEFLQYVTDKLQFKKLPAEVPVLFRVVELPQQHQLCKVKSLNKGDANSEVTVYYQVCSMHMEEPCFDFLRTKETLGYHVYPTCRNTSGVLGFSVTVETQATKFNTELVETKIEEFLVSFGEKMAALSDEAFKTQVTALVKLKECEDTHLGEEVDRNWAEVVTQQYVFDRLNREIDALKLMTKAELVSWFMEHRGQTSRKLSVHVVGFGVEENDPPTGEHHRDEGDERVSKLTFLPVSPTLASATAITDIRAFTAALHLYPYHKILK
;
A
#
# COMPACT_ATOMS: atom_id res chain seq x y z
N ALA A 1 -56.84 13.70 54.32
CA ALA A 1 -56.99 12.78 55.44
C ALA A 1 -56.40 11.44 55.16
N ASP A 2 -55.35 11.13 55.89
CA ASP A 2 -54.95 9.88 56.48
C ASP A 2 -54.76 8.66 55.52
N GLY A 3 -53.75 7.92 55.56
CA GLY A 3 -52.54 7.75 56.42
C GLY A 3 -51.94 6.36 56.23
N LYS A 4 -50.65 6.29 56.54
CA LYS A 4 -49.90 5.13 56.95
C LYS A 4 -49.72 3.98 55.92
N ALA A 5 -48.54 3.80 55.41
CA ALA A 5 -47.27 3.12 55.89
C ALA A 5 -47.29 1.58 55.94
N ALA A 6 -46.40 1.04 55.19
CA ALA A 6 -45.51 -0.07 55.55
C ALA A 6 -44.55 -0.32 54.36
N THR A 7 -43.32 -0.20 54.65
CA THR A 7 -42.06 -0.85 54.34
C THR A 7 -42.16 -2.18 53.63
N GLU A 8 -41.33 -2.29 52.60
CA GLU A 8 -40.38 -3.43 52.46
C GLU A 8 -39.46 -3.16 51.30
N ASP A 9 -38.25 -3.58 51.47
CA ASP A 9 -37.04 -3.39 50.72
C ASP A 9 -37.18 -3.97 49.29
N ASP A 10 -36.61 -3.25 48.31
CA ASP A 10 -36.09 -3.86 47.11
C ASP A 10 -34.80 -3.18 46.67
N ASP A 11 -33.77 -3.97 46.45
CA ASP A 11 -32.44 -3.62 45.94
C ASP A 11 -32.51 -2.88 44.63
N GLU A 12 -32.26 -1.59 44.61
CA GLU A 12 -31.86 -0.88 43.40
C GLU A 12 -30.33 -0.98 43.25
N THR A 13 -29.91 -1.83 42.37
CA THR A 13 -28.56 -1.77 41.83
C THR A 13 -28.47 -0.57 40.92
N GLU A 14 -27.76 0.45 41.37
CA GLU A 14 -27.31 1.56 40.51
C GLU A 14 -26.35 1.02 39.46
N GLU A 15 -26.75 0.98 38.21
CA GLU A 15 -25.87 0.88 37.06
C GLU A 15 -25.20 2.23 36.86
N GLU A 16 -23.96 2.37 37.29
CA GLU A 16 -23.11 3.50 36.91
C GLU A 16 -22.87 3.43 35.40
N GLU A 17 -23.34 4.43 34.66
CA GLU A 17 -22.95 4.68 33.28
C GLU A 17 -21.51 5.18 33.25
N GLU A 18 -20.56 4.26 33.03
CA GLU A 18 -19.21 4.63 32.62
C GLU A 18 -19.24 5.17 31.20
N GLN A 19 -18.98 6.45 31.04
CA GLN A 19 -18.65 7.08 29.77
C GLN A 19 -17.22 6.66 29.38
N GLU A 20 -17.09 5.67 28.52
CA GLU A 20 -15.81 5.36 27.88
C GLU A 20 -15.51 6.43 26.81
N GLU A 21 -14.42 7.18 27.03
CA GLU A 21 -13.82 8.04 26.01
C GLU A 21 -12.93 7.17 25.11
N GLU A 22 -13.39 6.90 23.87
CA GLU A 22 -12.58 6.23 22.86
C GLU A 22 -11.75 7.22 22.06
N GLU A 23 -10.45 7.01 21.99
CA GLU A 23 -9.54 7.61 21.02
C GLU A 23 -8.91 6.54 20.13
N GLY A 24 -8.99 6.75 18.83
CA GLY A 24 -8.58 5.85 17.80
C GLY A 24 -7.41 6.28 16.96
N SER A 25 -7.09 5.60 15.95
CA SER A 25 -6.06 5.89 14.96
C SER A 25 -6.09 4.95 13.74
N ILE A 26 -5.52 5.10 12.68
CA ILE A 26 -5.07 5.82 11.48
C ILE A 26 -5.03 4.93 10.27
N GLU A 27 -5.27 5.42 9.08
CA GLU A 27 -4.48 5.12 7.90
C GLU A 27 -4.57 6.14 6.75
N GLU A 28 -3.69 6.00 5.84
CA GLU A 28 -3.06 6.94 4.97
C GLU A 28 -3.47 6.82 3.51
N GLY A 29 -3.45 7.96 2.83
CA GLY A 29 -3.08 7.98 1.42
C GLY A 29 -1.58 8.27 1.31
N ASP A 30 -0.83 7.40 0.66
CA ASP A 30 0.62 7.48 0.50
C ASP A 30 0.99 8.47 -0.58
N SER A 31 1.94 9.33 -0.29
CA SER A 31 2.78 9.98 -1.27
C SER A 31 4.23 9.86 -0.82
N GLY A 32 4.89 8.91 -1.40
CA GLY A 32 6.32 8.84 -1.61
C GLY A 32 7.24 9.13 -0.45
N GLU A 33 7.60 8.11 0.31
CA GLU A 33 8.94 8.01 0.88
C GLU A 33 9.32 6.54 0.98
N GLY A 34 10.54 6.25 0.52
CA GLY A 34 11.08 4.92 0.45
C GLY A 34 11.10 4.23 1.79
N THR A 35 10.29 3.25 1.93
CA THR A 35 10.42 2.23 2.95
C THR A 35 11.03 1.00 2.30
N ASP A 36 11.97 0.39 3.01
CA ASP A 36 12.51 -0.90 2.63
C ASP A 36 11.37 -1.91 2.46
N GLU A 37 10.94 -2.10 1.23
CA GLU A 37 10.22 -3.29 0.86
C GLU A 37 11.21 -4.45 0.87
N GLU A 38 11.21 -5.21 1.96
CA GLU A 38 11.58 -6.61 1.83
C GLU A 38 10.58 -7.18 0.82
N SER A 39 11.03 -7.44 -0.40
CA SER A 39 10.24 -8.14 -1.40
C SER A 39 9.84 -9.49 -0.83
N GLU A 40 8.63 -9.59 -0.33
CA GLU A 40 7.98 -10.86 -0.10
C GLU A 40 7.54 -11.35 -1.48
N ASN A 41 8.44 -12.03 -2.18
CA ASN A 41 8.08 -12.77 -3.37
C ASN A 41 7.21 -13.96 -2.95
N GLY A 42 5.94 -13.87 -3.22
CA GLY A 42 5.11 -15.05 -3.41
C GLY A 42 5.47 -15.64 -4.77
N ASP A 43 6.12 -16.75 -4.75
CA ASP A 43 6.59 -17.48 -5.92
C ASP A 43 5.45 -18.24 -6.56
N ASP A 44 5.32 -18.21 -7.84
CA ASP A 44 4.42 -19.08 -8.57
C ASP A 44 4.80 -19.55 -9.96
N GLU A 45 4.41 -20.73 -10.23
CA GLU A 45 4.95 -21.62 -11.21
C GLU A 45 4.05 -22.25 -12.27
N GLN A 46 4.73 -22.67 -13.22
CA GLN A 46 4.63 -23.38 -14.52
C GLN A 46 3.69 -24.57 -14.69
N ASP A 47 3.43 -24.90 -15.91
CA ASP A 47 3.64 -26.17 -16.57
C ASP A 47 3.82 -26.14 -18.06
N SER A 48 4.83 -26.83 -18.51
CA SER A 48 5.02 -27.23 -19.89
C SER A 48 4.54 -28.66 -20.08
N ASP A 49 3.60 -28.90 -20.98
CA ASP A 49 3.51 -30.18 -21.70
C ASP A 49 3.47 -29.88 -23.18
N PHE A 50 4.54 -30.32 -23.83
CA PHE A 50 4.67 -30.46 -25.28
C PHE A 50 3.82 -31.62 -25.75
N GLU A 51 3.01 -31.41 -26.77
CA GLU A 51 2.80 -32.34 -27.85
C GLU A 51 2.88 -31.60 -29.19
N GLU A 52 3.94 -31.94 -29.91
CA GLU A 52 4.09 -31.59 -31.31
C GLU A 52 3.03 -32.28 -32.15
N LEU A 53 2.41 -31.54 -33.07
CA LEU A 53 1.97 -32.09 -34.35
C LEU A 53 2.29 -31.08 -35.42
N ASP A 54 3.20 -31.54 -36.31
CA ASP A 54 3.50 -30.94 -37.58
C ASP A 54 2.25 -30.84 -38.49
N ASP A 55 2.15 -29.76 -39.23
CA ASP A 55 1.89 -29.91 -40.64
C ASP A 55 2.32 -28.67 -41.45
N GLU A 56 2.95 -29.00 -42.54
CA GLU A 56 3.55 -28.14 -43.54
C GLU A 56 2.55 -27.50 -44.53
N ASN A 57 3.07 -26.46 -45.15
CA ASN A 57 2.89 -26.02 -46.53
C ASN A 57 1.74 -24.99 -46.84
N ASP A 58 2.01 -23.95 -47.40
CA ASP A 58 2.51 -23.52 -48.70
C ASP A 58 2.28 -22.01 -48.92
N GLY A 59 3.25 -21.44 -49.59
CA GLY A 59 3.31 -19.99 -49.80
C GLY A 59 2.52 -19.45 -50.98
N ARG A 60 2.42 -18.18 -50.99
CA ARG A 60 2.47 -17.23 -52.12
C ARG A 60 1.52 -16.03 -52.04
N LYS A 61 2.19 -14.89 -52.03
CA LYS A 61 1.87 -13.67 -52.80
C LYS A 61 0.78 -12.68 -52.30
N LYS A 62 1.29 -11.61 -51.82
CA LYS A 62 1.48 -10.25 -52.41
C LYS A 62 0.39 -9.22 -52.15
N LYS A 63 0.91 -8.13 -51.49
CA LYS A 63 0.62 -6.70 -51.70
C LYS A 63 -0.82 -6.23 -51.91
N ALA A 64 -1.13 -5.36 -51.02
CA ALA A 64 -1.96 -4.15 -51.09
C ALA A 64 -3.12 -4.20 -50.09
N ASN A 65 -2.93 -3.48 -49.01
CA ASN A 65 -3.82 -2.46 -48.46
C ASN A 65 -3.37 -2.12 -47.04
N SER A 66 -2.56 -1.09 -46.97
CA SER A 66 -2.07 -0.53 -45.76
C SER A 66 -2.98 0.61 -45.31
N GLU A 67 -4.18 0.36 -44.84
CA GLU A 67 -4.99 1.39 -44.16
C GLU A 67 -6.25 0.83 -43.46
N LYS A 68 -6.37 -0.50 -43.30
CA LYS A 68 -7.48 -1.08 -42.53
C LYS A 68 -7.07 -2.19 -41.54
N GLN A 69 -5.83 -2.22 -41.15
CA GLN A 69 -5.31 -3.27 -40.25
C GLN A 69 -4.99 -2.80 -38.84
N VAL A 70 -5.20 -1.51 -38.52
CA VAL A 70 -4.90 -0.98 -37.17
C VAL A 70 -6.01 -1.27 -36.16
N SER A 71 -7.23 -1.57 -36.61
CA SER A 71 -8.36 -1.79 -35.71
C SER A 71 -8.70 -3.26 -35.37
N LYS A 72 -7.88 -4.22 -35.80
CA LYS A 72 -8.10 -5.66 -35.48
C LYS A 72 -6.97 -6.34 -34.75
N SER A 73 -5.88 -5.66 -34.48
CA SER A 73 -4.73 -6.23 -33.75
C SER A 73 -4.68 -5.92 -32.26
N LYS A 74 -5.62 -5.13 -31.74
CA LYS A 74 -5.63 -4.73 -30.33
C LYS A 74 -6.54 -5.58 -29.42
N SER A 75 -7.21 -6.59 -29.91
CA SER A 75 -8.08 -7.44 -29.10
C SER A 75 -7.51 -8.83 -28.77
N CYS A 76 -6.23 -9.03 -28.96
CA CYS A 76 -5.50 -10.22 -28.51
C CYS A 76 -4.12 -9.82 -28.01
N SER A 77 -4.05 -9.19 -26.86
CA SER A 77 -2.86 -9.30 -26.04
C SER A 77 -2.80 -10.77 -25.61
N ILE A 78 -1.80 -11.48 -26.11
CA ILE A 78 -1.56 -12.88 -25.72
C ILE A 78 -1.08 -12.81 -24.28
N ILE A 79 -1.99 -13.05 -23.33
CA ILE A 79 -1.66 -13.25 -21.93
C ILE A 79 -0.75 -14.47 -21.86
N ARG A 80 0.50 -14.28 -21.52
CA ARG A 80 1.47 -15.37 -21.33
C ARG A 80 1.43 -15.98 -19.93
N GLY A 81 0.81 -15.30 -18.95
CA GLY A 81 0.57 -15.81 -17.59
C GLY A 81 -0.42 -16.98 -17.54
N GLY A 82 -0.31 -17.84 -16.54
CA GLY A 82 -1.20 -18.99 -16.32
C GLY A 82 -2.52 -18.63 -15.62
N GLN A 83 -2.68 -17.40 -15.14
CA GLN A 83 -3.83 -16.91 -14.38
C GLN A 83 -5.00 -16.49 -15.28
N SER A 84 -6.21 -16.57 -14.73
CA SER A 84 -7.44 -16.05 -15.30
C SER A 84 -8.17 -15.27 -14.21
N ALA A 85 -8.76 -14.13 -14.55
CA ALA A 85 -9.37 -13.22 -13.61
C ALA A 85 -10.79 -12.85 -14.00
N ALA A 86 -11.61 -12.45 -13.01
CA ALA A 86 -12.92 -11.87 -13.22
C ALA A 86 -13.21 -10.78 -12.18
N ALA A 87 -13.88 -9.72 -12.62
CA ALA A 87 -14.41 -8.68 -11.75
C ALA A 87 -15.87 -8.37 -12.08
N LEU A 88 -16.65 -8.05 -11.05
CA LEU A 88 -18.04 -7.66 -11.16
C LEU A 88 -18.28 -6.39 -10.33
N CYS A 89 -18.71 -5.34 -11.01
CA CYS A 89 -19.11 -4.08 -10.38
C CYS A 89 -20.61 -3.99 -10.30
N ILE A 90 -21.12 -3.63 -9.12
CA ILE A 90 -22.55 -3.39 -8.86
C ILE A 90 -22.74 -1.88 -8.68
N GLY A 91 -23.63 -1.24 -9.44
CA GLY A 91 -23.95 0.19 -9.31
C GLY A 91 -24.73 0.54 -8.04
N VAL A 92 -24.21 0.14 -6.88
CA VAL A 92 -24.75 0.36 -5.54
C VAL A 92 -23.59 0.43 -4.55
N GLY A 93 -23.57 1.44 -3.69
CA GLY A 93 -22.60 1.62 -2.63
C GLY A 93 -23.21 2.21 -1.35
N SER A 94 -22.40 2.81 -0.51
CA SER A 94 -22.78 3.35 0.81
C SER A 94 -23.81 4.47 0.76
N PHE A 95 -23.95 5.18 -0.37
CA PHE A 95 -25.03 6.17 -0.55
C PHE A 95 -26.42 5.56 -0.42
N SER A 96 -26.57 4.27 -0.72
CA SER A 96 -27.81 3.51 -0.61
C SER A 96 -28.10 3.00 0.80
N ASP A 97 -27.21 3.18 1.76
CA ASP A 97 -27.42 2.74 3.13
C ASP A 97 -28.68 3.36 3.74
N PRO A 98 -29.49 2.60 4.49
CA PRO A 98 -30.56 3.15 5.30
C PRO A 98 -30.00 4.09 6.37
N SER A 99 -30.66 5.22 6.62
CA SER A 99 -30.20 6.20 7.60
C SER A 99 -30.15 5.67 9.04
N ASP A 100 -30.91 4.60 9.33
CA ASP A 100 -30.97 3.93 10.62
C ASP A 100 -30.04 2.71 10.71
N LEU A 101 -29.26 2.44 9.66
CA LEU A 101 -28.31 1.32 9.62
C LEU A 101 -27.16 1.66 8.65
N PRO A 102 -26.32 2.67 8.96
CA PRO A 102 -25.21 3.06 8.12
C PRO A 102 -24.07 2.00 8.16
N GLY A 103 -23.39 1.81 7.04
CA GLY A 103 -22.39 0.74 6.84
C GLY A 103 -22.99 -0.60 6.38
N LEU A 104 -24.28 -0.63 6.01
CA LEU A 104 -24.93 -1.88 5.61
C LEU A 104 -24.43 -2.40 4.26
N ALA A 105 -24.08 -1.52 3.31
CA ALA A 105 -23.53 -1.93 2.01
C ALA A 105 -22.18 -2.64 2.18
N HIS A 106 -21.28 -2.04 2.95
CA HIS A 106 -19.97 -2.64 3.30
C HIS A 106 -20.15 -3.94 4.09
N PHE A 107 -21.03 -3.97 5.06
CA PHE A 107 -21.34 -5.19 5.80
C PHE A 107 -21.92 -6.31 4.92
N LEU A 108 -22.72 -5.98 3.89
CA LEU A 108 -23.20 -6.96 2.92
C LEU A 108 -22.06 -7.55 2.08
N GLU A 109 -21.08 -6.74 1.70
CA GLU A 109 -19.85 -7.18 1.02
C GLU A 109 -19.21 -8.32 1.81
N HIS A 110 -18.94 -8.17 3.12
CA HIS A 110 -18.43 -9.22 3.98
C HIS A 110 -19.32 -10.47 4.01
N MET A 111 -20.64 -10.26 4.16
CA MET A 111 -21.57 -11.35 4.40
C MET A 111 -21.83 -12.26 3.19
N VAL A 112 -21.55 -11.82 1.95
CA VAL A 112 -21.73 -12.72 0.77
C VAL A 112 -20.61 -13.76 0.67
N PHE A 113 -19.45 -13.54 1.31
CA PHE A 113 -18.36 -14.52 1.40
C PHE A 113 -18.67 -15.69 2.34
N MET A 114 -19.71 -15.57 3.19
CA MET A 114 -20.08 -16.59 4.19
C MET A 114 -20.79 -17.80 3.59
N GLY A 115 -20.47 -18.19 2.36
CA GLY A 115 -21.01 -19.34 1.67
C GLY A 115 -22.34 -19.08 0.94
N SER A 116 -22.74 -20.05 0.11
CA SER A 116 -23.94 -20.02 -0.70
C SER A 116 -24.75 -21.30 -0.57
N GLU A 117 -25.99 -21.33 -1.07
CA GLU A 117 -26.80 -22.56 -1.07
C GLU A 117 -26.10 -23.71 -1.79
N LYS A 118 -25.38 -23.43 -2.88
CA LYS A 118 -24.64 -24.42 -3.68
C LYS A 118 -23.31 -24.83 -3.04
N TYR A 119 -22.64 -23.91 -2.36
CA TYR A 119 -21.34 -24.07 -1.70
C TYR A 119 -21.40 -23.54 -0.27
N PRO A 120 -21.92 -24.33 0.70
CA PRO A 120 -22.33 -23.83 2.01
C PRO A 120 -21.19 -23.62 3.02
N SER A 121 -19.94 -23.87 2.65
CA SER A 121 -18.79 -23.68 3.55
C SER A 121 -18.48 -22.18 3.73
N GLU A 122 -18.41 -21.72 4.98
CA GLU A 122 -17.87 -20.38 5.29
C GLU A 122 -16.44 -20.27 4.74
N ASN A 123 -16.08 -19.13 4.15
CA ASN A 123 -14.79 -18.89 3.49
C ASN A 123 -14.40 -19.95 2.43
N GLY A 124 -15.38 -20.74 1.96
CA GLY A 124 -15.13 -21.85 1.04
C GLY A 124 -14.65 -21.40 -0.33
N PHE A 125 -14.89 -20.14 -0.70
CA PHE A 125 -14.38 -19.56 -1.95
C PHE A 125 -12.91 -19.17 -1.82
N ASP A 126 -12.52 -18.42 -0.81
CA ASP A 126 -11.11 -18.06 -0.55
C ASP A 126 -10.26 -19.34 -0.38
N ALA A 127 -10.73 -20.32 0.41
CA ALA A 127 -10.05 -21.60 0.55
C ALA A 127 -9.90 -22.36 -0.78
N PHE A 128 -10.86 -22.22 -1.70
CA PHE A 128 -10.76 -22.80 -3.03
C PHE A 128 -9.70 -22.07 -3.88
N LEU A 129 -9.71 -20.73 -3.87
CA LEU A 129 -8.75 -19.94 -4.63
C LEU A 129 -7.32 -20.16 -4.14
N LYS A 130 -7.07 -20.02 -2.84
CA LYS A 130 -5.74 -20.28 -2.22
C LYS A 130 -5.21 -21.68 -2.54
N LYS A 131 -6.09 -22.69 -2.54
CA LYS A 131 -5.72 -24.05 -2.93
C LYS A 131 -5.30 -24.18 -4.39
N HIS A 132 -5.75 -23.29 -5.24
CA HIS A 132 -5.54 -23.30 -6.69
C HIS A 132 -4.75 -22.10 -7.19
N GLY A 133 -3.96 -21.46 -6.31
CA GLY A 133 -3.08 -20.34 -6.61
C GLY A 133 -3.86 -19.13 -7.10
N GLY A 134 -4.81 -18.69 -6.34
CA GLY A 134 -5.62 -17.51 -6.64
C GLY A 134 -5.91 -16.69 -5.40
N SER A 135 -6.44 -15.51 -5.62
CA SER A 135 -6.83 -14.54 -4.59
C SER A 135 -8.16 -13.90 -4.94
N ASP A 136 -8.78 -13.29 -3.96
CA ASP A 136 -9.99 -12.48 -4.13
C ASP A 136 -9.92 -11.23 -3.26
N ASN A 137 -10.67 -10.22 -3.67
CA ASN A 137 -10.88 -9.00 -2.91
C ASN A 137 -12.25 -8.42 -3.24
N ALA A 138 -12.70 -7.46 -2.44
CA ALA A 138 -13.87 -6.64 -2.71
C ALA A 138 -13.71 -5.25 -2.10
N SER A 139 -14.46 -4.28 -2.59
CA SER A 139 -14.48 -2.92 -2.08
C SER A 139 -15.86 -2.29 -2.24
N THR A 140 -16.28 -1.48 -1.26
CA THR A 140 -17.53 -0.72 -1.30
C THR A 140 -17.25 0.77 -1.25
N ASP A 141 -17.57 1.46 -2.33
CA ASP A 141 -17.48 2.91 -2.45
C ASP A 141 -18.85 3.60 -2.25
N CYS A 142 -18.93 4.90 -2.53
CA CYS A 142 -20.15 5.69 -2.40
C CYS A 142 -21.32 5.16 -3.24
N GLU A 143 -21.09 4.87 -4.51
CA GLU A 143 -22.12 4.48 -5.47
C GLU A 143 -21.90 3.10 -6.10
N ARG A 144 -20.81 2.39 -5.76
CA ARG A 144 -20.39 1.11 -6.34
C ARG A 144 -19.91 0.14 -5.29
N THR A 145 -20.05 -1.15 -5.60
CA THR A 145 -19.37 -2.26 -4.88
C THR A 145 -18.77 -3.18 -5.92
N ILE A 146 -17.47 -3.46 -5.80
CA ILE A 146 -16.70 -4.26 -6.74
C ILE A 146 -16.25 -5.53 -6.05
N PHE A 147 -16.30 -6.64 -6.76
CA PHE A 147 -15.76 -7.93 -6.36
C PHE A 147 -14.83 -8.42 -7.46
N GLN A 148 -13.65 -8.91 -7.12
CA GLN A 148 -12.70 -9.45 -8.08
C GLN A 148 -12.00 -10.69 -7.55
N PHE A 149 -11.53 -11.54 -8.46
CA PHE A 149 -10.67 -12.66 -8.13
C PHE A 149 -9.80 -13.06 -9.32
N ASP A 150 -8.71 -13.76 -9.03
CA ASP A 150 -7.92 -14.50 -9.99
C ASP A 150 -7.76 -15.96 -9.60
N VAL A 151 -7.37 -16.81 -10.53
CA VAL A 151 -7.10 -18.23 -10.28
C VAL A 151 -6.41 -18.86 -11.49
N GLN A 152 -5.70 -19.95 -11.27
CA GLN A 152 -5.14 -20.74 -12.38
C GLN A 152 -6.23 -21.14 -13.39
N ARG A 153 -5.95 -20.95 -14.70
CA ARG A 153 -6.86 -21.16 -15.81
C ARG A 153 -7.69 -22.45 -15.72
N LYS A 154 -7.09 -23.57 -15.36
CA LYS A 154 -7.77 -24.88 -15.30
C LYS A 154 -8.92 -24.96 -14.29
N HIS A 155 -8.92 -24.07 -13.29
CA HIS A 155 -9.93 -23.97 -12.24
C HIS A 155 -10.90 -22.81 -12.43
N PHE A 156 -10.66 -21.97 -13.45
CA PHE A 156 -11.39 -20.72 -13.64
C PHE A 156 -12.90 -20.91 -13.81
N LYS A 157 -13.36 -21.92 -14.58
CA LYS A 157 -14.80 -22.17 -14.72
C LYS A 157 -15.46 -22.51 -13.38
N GLU A 158 -14.81 -23.33 -12.55
CA GLU A 158 -15.34 -23.71 -11.23
C GLU A 158 -15.31 -22.51 -10.28
N ALA A 159 -14.25 -21.69 -10.33
CA ALA A 159 -14.16 -20.45 -9.56
C ALA A 159 -15.30 -19.49 -9.94
N LEU A 160 -15.52 -19.25 -11.25
CA LEU A 160 -16.65 -18.44 -11.74
C LEU A 160 -18.01 -18.92 -11.20
N ASP A 161 -18.24 -20.24 -11.19
CA ASP A 161 -19.49 -20.83 -10.72
C ASP A 161 -19.66 -20.66 -9.19
N ARG A 162 -18.58 -20.82 -8.41
CA ARG A 162 -18.58 -20.58 -6.96
C ARG A 162 -18.83 -19.11 -6.63
N TRP A 163 -18.11 -18.23 -7.28
CA TRP A 163 -18.18 -16.80 -7.09
C TRP A 163 -19.53 -16.21 -7.52
N ALA A 164 -20.10 -16.65 -8.64
CA ALA A 164 -21.40 -16.22 -9.10
C ALA A 164 -22.51 -16.45 -8.04
N GLN A 165 -22.34 -17.42 -7.15
CA GLN A 165 -23.32 -17.71 -6.09
C GLN A 165 -23.44 -16.58 -5.06
N PHE A 166 -22.46 -15.69 -4.92
CA PHE A 166 -22.56 -14.46 -4.12
C PHE A 166 -23.71 -13.57 -4.60
N PHE A 167 -23.99 -13.61 -5.90
CA PHE A 167 -25.01 -12.81 -6.58
C PHE A 167 -26.30 -13.59 -6.87
N VAL A 168 -26.26 -14.92 -6.84
CA VAL A 168 -27.42 -15.80 -7.13
C VAL A 168 -28.14 -16.18 -5.84
N CYS A 169 -27.47 -16.77 -4.88
CA CYS A 169 -28.08 -17.27 -3.64
C CYS A 169 -27.11 -17.39 -2.45
N PRO A 170 -26.57 -16.26 -1.95
CA PRO A 170 -25.72 -16.27 -0.77
C PRO A 170 -26.52 -16.70 0.47
N LEU A 171 -25.90 -17.50 1.35
CA LEU A 171 -26.54 -17.96 2.60
C LEU A 171 -26.70 -16.81 3.59
N MET A 172 -25.72 -15.90 3.68
CA MET A 172 -25.68 -14.84 4.70
C MET A 172 -25.98 -15.45 6.07
N ILE A 173 -25.10 -16.34 6.53
CA ILE A 173 -25.32 -17.16 7.71
C ILE A 173 -25.63 -16.30 8.93
N LYS A 174 -26.81 -16.46 9.52
CA LYS A 174 -27.27 -15.62 10.61
C LYS A 174 -26.35 -15.67 11.83
N ASP A 175 -25.80 -16.84 12.15
CA ASP A 175 -24.89 -17.04 13.28
C ASP A 175 -23.49 -16.47 13.04
N ALA A 176 -23.15 -16.10 11.77
CA ALA A 176 -21.93 -15.41 11.43
C ALA A 176 -22.00 -13.87 11.62
N ILE A 177 -23.24 -13.30 11.71
CA ILE A 177 -23.43 -11.85 11.79
C ILE A 177 -22.60 -11.22 12.91
N GLU A 178 -22.67 -11.78 14.12
CA GLU A 178 -21.94 -11.18 15.25
C GLU A 178 -20.44 -11.24 15.07
N ARG A 179 -19.89 -12.29 14.44
CA ARG A 179 -18.46 -12.41 14.14
C ARG A 179 -18.04 -11.43 13.03
N GLU A 180 -18.85 -11.30 11.98
CA GLU A 180 -18.54 -10.38 10.88
C GLU A 180 -18.72 -8.91 11.27
N VAL A 181 -19.60 -8.58 12.19
CA VAL A 181 -19.66 -7.23 12.78
C VAL A 181 -18.37 -6.94 13.56
N GLU A 182 -17.84 -7.91 14.31
CA GLU A 182 -16.55 -7.72 14.99
C GLU A 182 -15.37 -7.61 14.00
N ALA A 183 -15.44 -8.25 12.83
CA ALA A 183 -14.45 -8.09 11.76
C ALA A 183 -14.49 -6.68 11.17
N VAL A 184 -15.68 -6.17 10.81
CA VAL A 184 -15.89 -4.81 10.32
C VAL A 184 -15.49 -3.77 11.38
N ASP A 185 -15.83 -4.00 12.65
CA ASP A 185 -15.40 -3.13 13.74
C ASP A 185 -13.88 -3.11 13.89
N SER A 186 -13.22 -4.26 13.81
CA SER A 186 -11.76 -4.34 13.85
C SER A 186 -11.10 -3.60 12.68
N GLU A 187 -11.65 -3.72 11.48
CA GLU A 187 -11.19 -2.97 10.31
C GLU A 187 -11.34 -1.47 10.52
N TYR A 188 -12.52 -1.02 10.96
CA TYR A 188 -12.76 0.38 11.33
C TYR A 188 -11.77 0.86 12.40
N GLN A 189 -11.52 0.07 13.45
CA GLN A 189 -10.56 0.43 14.49
C GLN A 189 -9.12 0.50 13.96
N LEU A 190 -8.73 -0.27 12.98
CA LEU A 190 -7.44 -0.14 12.29
C LEU A 190 -7.38 1.14 11.44
N ALA A 191 -8.47 1.51 10.76
CA ALA A 191 -8.55 2.73 9.95
C ALA A 191 -8.73 4.02 10.78
N LYS A 192 -9.23 3.94 12.00
CA LYS A 192 -9.54 5.08 12.87
C LYS A 192 -8.33 6.01 13.17
N PRO A 193 -7.03 5.59 13.10
CA PRO A 193 -5.86 6.43 13.11
C PRO A 193 -5.47 7.09 11.76
N SER A 194 -6.22 6.94 10.69
CA SER A 194 -5.92 7.54 9.37
C SER A 194 -6.18 9.04 9.35
N ASP A 195 -5.15 9.86 9.29
CA ASP A 195 -5.34 11.28 9.02
C ASP A 195 -6.07 11.53 7.70
N SER A 196 -6.00 10.58 6.76
CA SER A 196 -6.76 10.55 5.51
C SER A 196 -8.24 10.31 5.77
N HIS A 197 -8.60 9.17 6.35
CA HIS A 197 -9.98 8.82 6.66
C HIS A 197 -10.60 9.80 7.66
N ARG A 198 -9.82 10.32 8.61
CA ARG A 198 -10.24 11.39 9.54
C ARG A 198 -10.60 12.67 8.82
N LYS A 199 -9.84 13.06 7.78
CA LYS A 199 -10.17 14.21 6.92
C LYS A 199 -11.43 13.98 6.11
N GLU A 200 -11.55 12.81 5.50
CA GLU A 200 -12.73 12.41 4.69
C GLU A 200 -14.00 12.46 5.51
N MET A 201 -14.03 11.84 6.69
CA MET A 201 -15.21 11.86 7.57
C MET A 201 -15.54 13.26 8.07
N LEU A 202 -14.53 14.06 8.44
CA LEU A 202 -14.75 15.46 8.80
C LEU A 202 -15.33 16.24 7.62
N PHE A 203 -14.80 16.05 6.41
CA PHE A 203 -15.27 16.70 5.20
C PHE A 203 -16.70 16.28 4.85
N GLY A 204 -17.02 14.98 4.89
CA GLY A 204 -18.37 14.46 4.67
C GLY A 204 -19.40 15.08 5.60
N GLY A 205 -19.03 15.35 6.85
CA GLY A 205 -19.85 16.02 7.84
C GLY A 205 -20.21 17.49 7.51
N LEU A 206 -19.56 18.11 6.49
CA LEU A 206 -19.86 19.47 6.03
C LEU A 206 -21.03 19.50 5.04
N ALA A 207 -21.47 18.36 4.54
CA ALA A 207 -22.55 18.26 3.57
C ALA A 207 -23.90 18.67 4.16
N LYS A 208 -24.86 18.99 3.28
CA LYS A 208 -26.25 19.29 3.66
C LYS A 208 -26.86 18.17 4.52
N PRO A 209 -27.67 18.47 5.54
CA PRO A 209 -28.35 17.45 6.33
C PRO A 209 -29.13 16.48 5.43
N ASN A 210 -28.99 15.18 5.68
CA ASN A 210 -29.55 14.06 4.94
C ASN A 210 -28.95 13.81 3.54
N HIS A 211 -27.92 14.52 3.12
CA HIS A 211 -27.16 14.12 1.94
C HIS A 211 -26.42 12.82 2.25
N PRO A 212 -26.39 11.81 1.34
CA PRO A 212 -25.74 10.52 1.62
C PRO A 212 -24.25 10.63 1.95
N MET A 213 -23.57 11.66 1.46
CA MET A 213 -22.17 11.96 1.78
C MET A 213 -21.90 12.14 3.29
N GLY A 214 -22.86 12.60 4.05
CA GLY A 214 -22.72 12.76 5.51
C GLY A 214 -23.01 11.48 6.30
N LYS A 215 -23.24 10.33 5.65
CA LYS A 215 -23.42 9.05 6.32
C LYS A 215 -22.06 8.42 6.68
N PHE A 216 -22.06 7.65 7.75
CA PHE A 216 -20.91 6.82 8.12
C PHE A 216 -20.88 5.56 7.24
N CYS A 217 -19.97 5.51 6.27
CA CYS A 217 -19.93 4.45 5.26
C CYS A 217 -19.27 3.14 5.73
N TRP A 218 -18.39 3.21 6.72
CA TRP A 218 -17.60 2.06 7.17
C TRP A 218 -18.44 0.97 7.85
N GLY A 219 -19.36 1.37 8.72
CA GLY A 219 -19.96 0.44 9.67
C GLY A 219 -19.00 0.10 10.82
N ASN A 220 -19.55 -0.19 11.99
CA ASN A 220 -18.82 -0.66 13.17
C ASN A 220 -19.78 -1.35 14.13
N ALA A 221 -19.31 -1.81 15.30
CA ALA A 221 -20.16 -2.46 16.29
C ALA A 221 -21.31 -1.55 16.76
N GLU A 222 -21.11 -0.23 16.87
CA GLU A 222 -22.18 0.70 17.28
C GLU A 222 -23.31 0.74 16.24
N THR A 223 -22.97 0.95 14.94
CA THR A 223 -23.99 1.11 13.90
C THR A 223 -24.63 -0.22 13.46
N LEU A 224 -23.92 -1.35 13.57
CA LEU A 224 -24.38 -2.65 13.07
C LEU A 224 -24.87 -3.60 14.18
N LYS A 225 -24.55 -3.34 15.47
CA LYS A 225 -24.92 -4.22 16.58
C LYS A 225 -25.64 -3.48 17.71
N HIS A 226 -25.02 -2.45 18.32
CA HIS A 226 -25.54 -1.82 19.52
C HIS A 226 -26.78 -0.93 19.27
N GLU A 227 -26.71 0.01 18.35
CA GLU A 227 -27.86 0.87 17.98
C GLU A 227 -29.03 0.09 17.39
N PRO A 228 -28.82 -0.87 16.45
CA PRO A 228 -29.92 -1.72 15.99
C PRO A 228 -30.60 -2.50 17.11
N LYS A 229 -29.82 -3.00 18.10
CA LYS A 229 -30.38 -3.70 19.27
C LYS A 229 -31.24 -2.78 20.13
N LYS A 230 -30.78 -1.55 20.43
CA LYS A 230 -31.53 -0.51 21.15
C LYS A 230 -32.84 -0.14 20.41
N GLN A 231 -32.78 -0.01 19.09
CA GLN A 231 -33.91 0.36 18.23
C GLN A 231 -34.77 -0.85 17.82
N LYS A 232 -34.43 -2.07 18.23
CA LYS A 232 -35.10 -3.33 17.88
C LYS A 232 -35.16 -3.57 16.35
N ILE A 233 -34.10 -3.20 15.65
CA ILE A 233 -33.94 -3.45 14.22
C ILE A 233 -33.36 -4.88 14.05
N ASP A 234 -33.97 -5.68 13.19
CA ASP A 234 -33.46 -6.99 12.79
C ASP A 234 -32.44 -6.78 11.64
N VAL A 235 -31.14 -6.73 11.97
CA VAL A 235 -30.04 -6.52 11.02
C VAL A 235 -30.03 -7.59 9.94
N TYR A 236 -30.24 -8.87 10.30
CA TYR A 236 -30.29 -9.97 9.35
C TYR A 236 -31.41 -9.79 8.30
N LYS A 237 -32.59 -9.39 8.75
CA LYS A 237 -33.71 -9.11 7.85
C LYS A 237 -33.40 -7.94 6.92
N ARG A 238 -32.82 -6.85 7.45
CA ARG A 238 -32.47 -5.65 6.68
C ARG A 238 -31.36 -5.96 5.65
N LEU A 239 -30.38 -6.76 6.02
CA LEU A 239 -29.31 -7.22 5.13
C LEU A 239 -29.89 -8.00 3.94
N ARG A 240 -30.76 -8.96 4.20
CA ARG A 240 -31.43 -9.73 3.12
C ARG A 240 -32.37 -8.88 2.24
N GLU A 241 -33.03 -7.88 2.82
CA GLU A 241 -33.87 -6.92 2.07
C GLU A 241 -32.99 -6.04 1.18
N PHE A 242 -31.85 -5.58 1.69
CA PHE A 242 -30.86 -4.78 0.96
C PHE A 242 -30.28 -5.56 -0.22
N TRP A 243 -29.83 -6.78 0.00
CA TRP A 243 -29.35 -7.66 -1.06
C TRP A 243 -30.41 -7.87 -2.14
N LYS A 244 -31.65 -8.23 -1.78
CA LYS A 244 -32.75 -8.43 -2.74
C LYS A 244 -33.09 -7.17 -3.53
N ARG A 245 -32.93 -6.01 -2.93
CA ARG A 245 -33.22 -4.73 -3.60
C ARG A 245 -32.12 -4.33 -4.55
N TYR A 246 -30.88 -4.52 -4.20
CA TYR A 246 -29.74 -3.89 -4.87
C TYR A 246 -28.84 -4.85 -5.64
N TYR A 247 -28.80 -6.13 -5.30
CA TYR A 247 -28.03 -7.12 -6.05
C TYR A 247 -28.89 -7.70 -7.18
N SER A 248 -28.99 -6.95 -8.25
CA SER A 248 -29.84 -7.28 -9.40
C SER A 248 -29.06 -7.15 -10.70
N ALA A 249 -29.18 -8.12 -11.57
CA ALA A 249 -28.36 -8.27 -12.78
C ALA A 249 -28.21 -6.99 -13.63
N HIS A 250 -29.23 -6.14 -13.68
CA HIS A 250 -29.21 -4.92 -14.49
C HIS A 250 -28.49 -3.73 -13.83
N TYR A 251 -27.95 -3.92 -12.61
CA TYR A 251 -27.03 -2.96 -11.96
C TYR A 251 -25.58 -3.40 -12.08
N MET A 252 -25.34 -4.56 -12.69
CA MET A 252 -24.04 -5.24 -12.69
C MET A 252 -23.36 -5.17 -14.05
N THR A 253 -22.06 -4.93 -14.01
CA THR A 253 -21.14 -5.14 -15.12
C THR A 253 -20.14 -6.22 -14.75
N LEU A 254 -19.74 -7.03 -15.73
CA LEU A 254 -18.85 -8.17 -15.54
C LEU A 254 -17.74 -8.15 -16.59
N ALA A 255 -16.50 -8.18 -16.15
CA ALA A 255 -15.32 -8.40 -16.98
C ALA A 255 -14.70 -9.76 -16.66
N VAL A 256 -14.24 -10.49 -17.67
CA VAL A 256 -13.55 -11.78 -17.52
C VAL A 256 -12.35 -11.84 -18.47
N GLN A 257 -11.23 -12.32 -17.95
CA GLN A 257 -9.98 -12.46 -18.67
C GLN A 257 -9.42 -13.88 -18.52
N SER A 258 -9.07 -14.52 -19.62
CA SER A 258 -8.47 -15.85 -19.63
C SER A 258 -7.78 -16.15 -20.96
N LYS A 259 -6.92 -17.16 -20.99
CA LYS A 259 -6.40 -17.75 -22.24
C LYS A 259 -7.43 -18.59 -23.00
N GLU A 260 -8.66 -18.76 -22.50
CA GLU A 260 -9.74 -19.42 -23.22
C GLU A 260 -10.20 -18.59 -24.41
N ASN A 261 -10.76 -19.24 -25.44
CA ASN A 261 -11.33 -18.50 -26.55
C ASN A 261 -12.64 -17.80 -26.15
N LEU A 262 -12.95 -16.70 -26.83
CA LEU A 262 -14.10 -15.85 -26.50
C LEU A 262 -15.43 -16.58 -26.51
N ASP A 263 -15.64 -17.53 -27.43
CA ASP A 263 -16.88 -18.32 -27.51
C ASP A 263 -17.07 -19.20 -26.28
N THR A 264 -15.96 -19.72 -25.74
CA THR A 264 -15.97 -20.52 -24.49
C THR A 264 -16.28 -19.64 -23.28
N LEU A 265 -15.65 -18.47 -23.18
CA LEU A 265 -15.89 -17.51 -22.09
C LEU A 265 -17.34 -17.00 -22.13
N GLU A 266 -17.82 -16.59 -23.31
CA GLU A 266 -19.23 -16.18 -23.48
C GLU A 266 -20.19 -17.29 -23.05
N LYS A 267 -19.91 -18.55 -23.43
CA LYS A 267 -20.73 -19.70 -23.05
C LYS A 267 -20.75 -19.86 -21.52
N TRP A 268 -19.59 -19.83 -20.85
CA TRP A 268 -19.53 -19.98 -19.40
C TRP A 268 -20.26 -18.86 -18.66
N VAL A 269 -20.04 -17.62 -19.08
CA VAL A 269 -20.72 -16.45 -18.49
C VAL A 269 -22.24 -16.58 -18.66
N ARG A 270 -22.73 -16.93 -19.85
CA ARG A 270 -24.16 -17.13 -20.08
C ARG A 270 -24.75 -18.30 -19.28
N GLU A 271 -24.03 -19.41 -19.15
CA GLU A 271 -24.48 -20.57 -18.36
C GLU A 271 -24.57 -20.25 -16.85
N ILE A 272 -23.62 -19.49 -16.31
CA ILE A 272 -23.46 -19.26 -14.89
C ILE A 272 -24.25 -18.02 -14.42
N PHE A 273 -24.03 -16.86 -15.06
CA PHE A 273 -24.59 -15.59 -14.60
C PHE A 273 -26.03 -15.32 -15.06
N SER A 274 -26.61 -16.13 -15.95
CA SER A 274 -28.04 -16.03 -16.27
C SER A 274 -28.97 -16.35 -15.10
N GLU A 275 -28.45 -16.94 -14.04
CA GLU A 275 -29.18 -17.24 -12.80
C GLU A 275 -29.25 -16.04 -11.83
N VAL A 276 -28.47 -14.97 -12.05
CA VAL A 276 -28.47 -13.77 -11.20
C VAL A 276 -29.85 -13.10 -11.21
N PRO A 277 -30.45 -12.82 -10.05
CA PRO A 277 -31.81 -12.28 -9.96
C PRO A 277 -31.98 -10.94 -10.69
N PHE A 278 -33.16 -10.74 -11.27
CA PHE A 278 -33.58 -9.50 -11.88
C PHE A 278 -34.86 -9.00 -11.20
N ASN A 279 -34.82 -7.85 -10.53
CA ASN A 279 -35.93 -7.34 -9.72
C ASN A 279 -36.77 -6.23 -10.40
N ALA A 280 -36.39 -5.80 -11.60
CA ALA A 280 -37.03 -4.75 -12.39
C ALA A 280 -37.22 -3.38 -11.65
N GLN A 281 -36.47 -3.14 -10.56
CA GLN A 281 -36.48 -1.86 -9.88
C GLN A 281 -35.49 -0.90 -10.54
N PRO A 282 -35.72 0.44 -10.50
CA PRO A 282 -34.71 1.37 -11.03
C PRO A 282 -33.44 1.31 -10.23
N GLN A 283 -32.31 1.49 -10.93
CA GLN A 283 -30.99 1.67 -10.30
C GLN A 283 -31.04 2.90 -9.40
N PRO A 284 -30.33 2.91 -8.27
CA PRO A 284 -30.17 4.10 -7.45
C PRO A 284 -29.63 5.27 -8.30
N ASN A 285 -30.19 6.45 -8.08
CA ASN A 285 -29.73 7.65 -8.78
C ASN A 285 -29.75 8.82 -7.79
N PHE A 286 -28.62 9.48 -7.66
CA PHE A 286 -28.40 10.59 -6.74
C PHE A 286 -28.15 11.91 -7.48
N SER A 287 -28.19 11.92 -8.81
CA SER A 287 -27.84 13.08 -9.67
C SER A 287 -28.69 14.32 -9.43
N ASP A 288 -29.83 14.19 -8.75
CA ASP A 288 -30.68 15.33 -8.34
C ASP A 288 -30.23 15.99 -7.03
N LEU A 289 -29.30 15.37 -6.28
CA LEU A 289 -28.77 15.85 -5.00
C LEU A 289 -27.54 16.75 -5.17
N LEU A 290 -27.67 17.79 -5.98
CA LEU A 290 -26.57 18.68 -6.33
C LEU A 290 -26.21 19.65 -5.19
N ASP A 291 -24.99 20.19 -5.27
CA ASP A 291 -24.42 21.19 -4.37
C ASP A 291 -24.47 20.77 -2.89
N PRO A 292 -23.97 19.58 -2.53
CA PRO A 292 -24.09 19.09 -1.15
C PRO A 292 -23.37 19.99 -0.12
N PHE A 293 -22.36 20.74 -0.52
CA PHE A 293 -21.57 21.61 0.34
C PHE A 293 -22.00 23.09 0.35
N ASP A 294 -23.14 23.42 -0.25
CA ASP A 294 -23.77 24.75 -0.07
C ASP A 294 -24.37 24.86 1.34
N THR A 295 -23.51 25.00 2.32
CA THR A 295 -23.83 25.00 3.76
C THR A 295 -23.02 26.07 4.51
N PRO A 296 -23.51 26.57 5.66
CA PRO A 296 -22.76 27.50 6.49
C PRO A 296 -21.44 26.93 7.04
N SER A 297 -21.27 25.62 7.01
CA SER A 297 -20.06 24.93 7.45
C SER A 297 -18.97 24.88 6.38
N PHE A 298 -19.29 25.19 5.13
CA PHE A 298 -18.32 25.27 4.04
C PHE A 298 -17.75 26.71 3.91
N ASN A 299 -16.70 26.88 3.15
CA ASN A 299 -15.96 28.16 3.00
C ASN A 299 -15.42 28.69 4.34
N LYS A 300 -14.82 27.82 5.12
CA LYS A 300 -14.24 28.10 6.44
C LYS A 300 -12.76 27.65 6.48
N LEU A 301 -12.07 28.07 7.53
CA LEU A 301 -10.79 27.50 7.92
C LEU A 301 -11.01 26.51 9.06
N TYR A 302 -10.71 25.26 8.81
CA TYR A 302 -10.68 24.17 9.77
C TYR A 302 -9.26 23.98 10.29
N ARG A 303 -9.04 24.15 11.61
CA ARG A 303 -7.82 23.73 12.26
C ARG A 303 -8.03 22.33 12.82
N VAL A 304 -7.17 21.41 12.47
CA VAL A 304 -7.34 19.98 12.78
C VAL A 304 -6.09 19.49 13.50
N VAL A 305 -6.28 18.67 14.53
CA VAL A 305 -5.20 17.97 15.21
C VAL A 305 -4.96 16.64 14.50
N PRO A 306 -3.83 16.46 13.79
CA PRO A 306 -3.49 15.18 13.17
C PRO A 306 -2.93 14.22 14.21
N VAL A 307 -2.96 12.93 13.90
CA VAL A 307 -2.29 11.90 14.70
C VAL A 307 -0.78 11.90 14.45
N ARG A 308 -0.38 12.05 13.18
CA ARG A 308 1.03 12.16 12.81
C ARG A 308 1.59 13.55 13.11
N LYS A 309 2.88 13.61 13.41
CA LYS A 309 3.58 14.90 13.49
C LYS A 309 3.82 15.46 12.09
N VAL A 310 2.79 16.11 11.52
CA VAL A 310 2.81 16.72 10.20
C VAL A 310 2.13 18.08 10.21
N HIS A 311 2.61 19.01 9.40
CA HIS A 311 1.90 20.24 9.06
C HIS A 311 1.41 20.11 7.62
N ALA A 312 0.10 20.23 7.39
CA ALA A 312 -0.47 20.16 6.05
C ALA A 312 -1.59 21.18 5.86
N LEU A 313 -1.63 21.79 4.69
CA LEU A 313 -2.74 22.64 4.25
C LEU A 313 -3.43 21.96 3.09
N THR A 314 -4.74 21.73 3.21
CA THR A 314 -5.60 21.31 2.10
C THR A 314 -6.57 22.43 1.77
N ILE A 315 -6.59 22.87 0.52
CA ILE A 315 -7.52 23.84 -0.04
C ILE A 315 -8.46 23.06 -0.95
N THR A 316 -9.77 23.10 -0.67
CA THR A 316 -10.75 22.25 -1.36
C THR A 316 -11.87 23.09 -1.97
N TRP A 317 -12.24 22.78 -3.20
CA TRP A 317 -13.42 23.30 -3.90
C TRP A 317 -14.38 22.16 -4.21
N ALA A 318 -15.65 22.36 -3.89
CA ALA A 318 -16.72 21.49 -4.33
C ALA A 318 -17.30 22.00 -5.65
N LEU A 319 -17.29 21.16 -6.66
CA LEU A 319 -17.66 21.50 -8.04
C LEU A 319 -18.84 20.66 -8.50
N PRO A 320 -19.61 21.10 -9.52
CA PRO A 320 -20.57 20.24 -10.18
C PRO A 320 -19.90 18.98 -10.76
N PRO A 321 -20.63 17.84 -10.89
CA PRO A 321 -20.08 16.60 -11.44
C PRO A 321 -19.39 16.80 -12.79
N GLN A 322 -18.18 16.24 -12.94
CA GLN A 322 -17.34 16.43 -14.13
C GLN A 322 -17.31 15.20 -15.06
N GLU A 323 -17.95 14.10 -14.72
CA GLU A 323 -17.97 12.86 -15.50
C GLU A 323 -18.28 13.04 -16.99
N LYS A 324 -19.21 13.95 -17.31
CA LYS A 324 -19.58 14.28 -18.70
C LYS A 324 -18.43 14.89 -19.52
N HIS A 325 -17.37 15.33 -18.88
CA HIS A 325 -16.19 15.95 -19.51
C HIS A 325 -15.01 14.99 -19.61
N TYR A 326 -15.18 13.66 -19.41
CA TYR A 326 -14.12 12.67 -19.39
C TYR A 326 -13.19 12.69 -20.63
N ARG A 327 -13.70 13.10 -21.80
CA ARG A 327 -12.88 13.22 -23.02
C ARG A 327 -11.91 14.42 -23.02
N VAL A 328 -12.17 15.43 -22.19
CA VAL A 328 -11.34 16.64 -22.03
C VAL A 328 -10.56 16.63 -20.72
N LYS A 329 -11.09 15.96 -19.69
CA LYS A 329 -10.53 15.84 -18.32
C LYS A 329 -10.04 17.20 -17.78
N PRO A 330 -10.91 18.23 -17.67
CA PRO A 330 -10.47 19.60 -17.35
C PRO A 330 -9.81 19.70 -15.97
N LEU A 331 -10.31 18.96 -14.97
CA LEU A 331 -9.74 18.97 -13.63
C LEU A 331 -8.39 18.24 -13.58
N HIS A 332 -8.23 17.13 -14.27
CA HIS A 332 -6.97 16.43 -14.42
C HIS A 332 -5.89 17.32 -15.06
N TYR A 333 -6.27 18.06 -16.11
CA TYR A 333 -5.39 19.05 -16.72
C TYR A 333 -4.95 20.15 -15.75
N ILE A 334 -5.87 20.71 -14.96
CA ILE A 334 -5.56 21.74 -13.95
C ILE A 334 -4.72 21.14 -12.82
N SER A 335 -5.02 19.91 -12.39
CA SER A 335 -4.29 19.15 -11.39
C SER A 335 -2.81 19.01 -11.72
N TRP A 336 -2.53 18.55 -12.94
CA TRP A 336 -1.17 18.39 -13.43
C TRP A 336 -0.39 19.71 -13.42
N LEU A 337 -1.05 20.83 -13.75
CA LEU A 337 -0.42 22.14 -13.75
C LEU A 337 -0.05 22.64 -12.36
N ILE A 338 -0.95 22.44 -11.41
CA ILE A 338 -0.76 22.85 -10.03
C ILE A 338 0.26 21.95 -9.36
N GLY A 339 0.19 20.65 -9.63
CA GLY A 339 1.10 19.64 -9.11
C GLY A 339 2.48 19.61 -9.78
N HIS A 340 2.71 20.41 -10.82
CA HIS A 340 4.01 20.47 -11.51
C HIS A 340 5.13 20.89 -10.55
N GLU A 341 6.26 20.15 -10.55
CA GLU A 341 7.37 20.35 -9.62
C GLU A 341 8.62 20.98 -10.25
N GLY A 342 8.66 21.11 -11.59
CA GLY A 342 9.80 21.66 -12.32
C GLY A 342 10.03 23.15 -12.08
N THR A 343 11.10 23.69 -12.68
CA THR A 343 11.46 25.12 -12.60
C THR A 343 10.29 26.02 -12.96
N GLY A 344 10.03 27.03 -12.13
CA GLY A 344 8.92 27.98 -12.34
C GLY A 344 7.58 27.52 -11.77
N SER A 345 7.51 26.33 -11.18
CA SER A 345 6.30 25.81 -10.53
C SER A 345 6.07 26.41 -9.13
N ILE A 346 4.86 26.19 -8.61
CA ILE A 346 4.49 26.61 -7.27
C ILE A 346 5.37 25.90 -6.23
N LEU A 347 5.55 24.58 -6.36
CA LEU A 347 6.33 23.80 -5.41
C LEU A 347 7.81 24.16 -5.47
N SER A 348 8.38 24.42 -6.67
CA SER A 348 9.75 24.91 -6.80
C SER A 348 9.96 26.22 -6.01
N LEU A 349 9.03 27.17 -6.12
CA LEU A 349 9.08 28.42 -5.35
C LEU A 349 8.97 28.19 -3.84
N LEU A 350 8.06 27.28 -3.42
CA LEU A 350 7.88 26.98 -1.99
C LEU A 350 9.07 26.23 -1.40
N ARG A 351 9.69 25.33 -2.16
CA ARG A 351 10.93 24.63 -1.75
C ARG A 351 12.10 25.62 -1.62
N LYS A 352 12.27 26.57 -2.54
CA LYS A 352 13.27 27.65 -2.45
C LYS A 352 13.09 28.52 -1.21
N LYS A 353 11.86 28.65 -0.72
CA LYS A 353 11.55 29.36 0.53
C LYS A 353 11.61 28.46 1.77
N CYS A 354 11.93 27.21 1.62
CA CYS A 354 11.83 26.19 2.68
C CYS A 354 10.44 26.12 3.36
N TRP A 355 9.35 26.38 2.62
CA TRP A 355 7.98 26.39 3.16
C TRP A 355 7.23 25.10 2.91
N ALA A 356 7.54 24.35 1.85
CA ALA A 356 6.86 23.10 1.54
C ALA A 356 7.83 21.98 1.16
N LEU A 357 7.41 20.75 1.47
CA LEU A 357 8.08 19.51 1.09
C LEU A 357 7.46 18.92 -0.17
N ALA A 358 6.14 18.92 -0.24
CA ALA A 358 5.35 18.36 -1.34
C ALA A 358 4.10 19.22 -1.61
N LEU A 359 3.59 19.14 -2.82
CA LEU A 359 2.34 19.76 -3.25
C LEU A 359 1.65 18.80 -4.22
N PHE A 360 0.39 18.49 -3.94
CA PHE A 360 -0.48 17.67 -4.78
C PHE A 360 -1.67 18.52 -5.20
N GLY A 361 -2.01 18.54 -6.48
CA GLY A 361 -3.22 19.14 -7.00
C GLY A 361 -4.13 18.08 -7.59
N GLY A 362 -5.42 18.20 -7.42
CA GLY A 362 -6.41 17.33 -8.04
C GLY A 362 -7.35 16.65 -7.08
N ASN A 363 -7.90 15.56 -7.52
CA ASN A 363 -8.79 14.68 -6.80
C ASN A 363 -8.39 13.23 -7.08
N SER A 364 -8.71 12.35 -6.16
CA SER A 364 -8.62 10.92 -6.40
C SER A 364 -9.75 10.46 -7.33
N GLU A 365 -9.64 9.28 -7.88
CA GLU A 365 -10.68 8.65 -8.69
C GLU A 365 -11.73 7.93 -7.85
N THR A 366 -11.61 7.95 -6.53
CA THR A 366 -12.58 7.35 -5.62
C THR A 366 -13.93 8.05 -5.70
N GLY A 367 -15.01 7.31 -5.47
CA GLY A 367 -16.38 7.87 -5.45
C GLY A 367 -16.59 8.90 -4.32
N PHE A 368 -15.67 8.98 -3.36
CA PHE A 368 -15.65 10.02 -2.35
C PHE A 368 -15.31 11.40 -2.95
N ASP A 369 -14.35 11.45 -3.87
CA ASP A 369 -13.93 12.68 -4.52
C ASP A 369 -14.73 12.99 -5.79
N GLN A 370 -15.25 11.96 -6.48
CA GLN A 370 -16.05 12.09 -7.70
C GLN A 370 -17.23 11.13 -7.69
N ASN A 371 -18.44 11.67 -7.83
CA ASN A 371 -19.67 10.89 -7.95
C ASN A 371 -20.73 11.66 -8.73
N THR A 372 -21.95 11.10 -8.83
CA THR A 372 -23.05 11.71 -9.59
C THR A 372 -23.56 13.01 -9.00
N THR A 373 -23.17 13.39 -7.77
CA THR A 373 -23.67 14.58 -7.06
C THR A 373 -22.69 15.75 -7.05
N TYR A 374 -21.37 15.48 -7.08
CA TYR A 374 -20.31 16.48 -7.06
C TYR A 374 -18.99 15.94 -7.59
N SER A 375 -18.04 16.84 -7.83
CA SER A 375 -16.61 16.56 -7.96
C SER A 375 -15.82 17.47 -7.03
N ILE A 376 -14.87 16.93 -6.30
CA ILE A 376 -13.97 17.70 -5.44
C ILE A 376 -12.70 18.03 -6.24
N PHE A 377 -12.17 19.23 -6.05
CA PHE A 377 -10.83 19.59 -6.47
C PHE A 377 -10.06 20.11 -5.27
N SER A 378 -8.92 19.50 -4.96
CA SER A 378 -8.12 19.87 -3.80
C SER A 378 -6.69 20.22 -4.19
N VAL A 379 -6.06 21.14 -3.43
CA VAL A 379 -4.63 21.39 -3.44
C VAL A 379 -4.12 21.09 -2.04
N SER A 380 -3.32 20.02 -1.90
CA SER A 380 -2.75 19.58 -0.63
C SER A 380 -1.26 19.91 -0.60
N ILE A 381 -0.80 20.56 0.46
CA ILE A 381 0.57 21.01 0.63
C ILE A 381 1.12 20.51 1.94
N THR A 382 2.14 19.68 1.89
CA THR A 382 2.90 19.28 3.08
C THR A 382 3.87 20.41 3.44
N LEU A 383 3.65 21.03 4.59
CA LEU A 383 4.37 22.22 5.03
C LEU A 383 5.53 21.86 5.96
N THR A 384 6.57 22.69 5.91
CA THR A 384 7.58 22.78 6.98
C THR A 384 7.06 23.59 8.17
N ASP A 385 7.82 23.69 9.27
CA ASP A 385 7.45 24.54 10.40
C ASP A 385 7.40 26.02 9.98
N GLU A 386 8.30 26.49 9.11
CA GLU A 386 8.29 27.83 8.55
C GLU A 386 7.11 28.03 7.58
N GLY A 387 6.81 27.03 6.76
CA GLY A 387 5.65 27.05 5.88
C GLY A 387 4.33 27.10 6.63
N PHE A 388 4.20 26.40 7.74
CA PHE A 388 3.02 26.48 8.61
C PHE A 388 2.75 27.89 9.11
N GLN A 389 3.79 28.67 9.44
CA GLN A 389 3.65 30.08 9.84
C GLN A 389 3.24 31.00 8.68
N ASN A 390 3.44 30.57 7.41
CA ASN A 390 3.24 31.38 6.19
C ASN A 390 2.18 30.79 5.22
N PHE A 391 1.37 29.84 5.65
CA PHE A 391 0.47 29.03 4.81
C PHE A 391 -0.46 29.83 3.89
N TYR A 392 -0.74 31.09 4.16
CA TYR A 392 -1.67 31.96 3.44
C TYR A 392 -1.08 32.65 2.21
N GLN A 393 0.12 32.30 1.73
CA GLN A 393 0.86 33.03 0.69
C GLN A 393 1.07 32.28 -0.67
N VAL A 394 0.38 31.20 -0.98
CA VAL A 394 0.68 30.26 -2.10
C VAL A 394 -0.27 30.32 -3.31
N SER A 395 0.21 30.28 -4.61
CA SER A 395 -0.60 30.00 -5.86
C SER A 395 0.04 30.09 -7.29
N ARG A 396 -0.22 29.14 -8.27
CA ARG A 396 -0.53 29.01 -9.74
C ARG A 396 0.49 28.75 -10.88
N SER A 397 0.10 27.92 -11.99
CA SER A 397 0.72 27.74 -13.35
C SER A 397 0.01 26.82 -14.40
N SER A 398 0.55 26.36 -15.55
CA SER A 398 -0.07 25.86 -16.82
C SER A 398 0.68 24.79 -17.73
N PRO A 399 0.42 24.39 -19.08
CA PRO A 399 0.17 22.96 -19.50
C PRO A 399 1.05 22.21 -20.56
N GLU A 400 1.21 20.80 -20.53
CA GLU A 400 1.82 19.93 -21.61
C GLU A 400 1.42 18.42 -21.65
N ILE A 401 0.32 17.97 -21.07
CA ILE A 401 -0.02 16.55 -20.71
C ILE A 401 -0.24 15.59 -21.91
N GLN A 402 -0.93 15.99 -22.96
CA GLN A 402 -1.51 15.07 -23.96
C GLN A 402 -0.52 14.12 -24.66
N LYS A 403 0.74 14.51 -24.84
CA LYS A 403 1.75 13.65 -25.47
C LYS A 403 2.26 12.56 -24.53
N ILE A 404 2.29 12.84 -23.24
CA ILE A 404 2.82 11.96 -22.20
C ILE A 404 1.86 10.80 -21.99
N GLU A 405 0.59 11.07 -21.77
CA GLU A 405 -0.46 10.07 -21.61
C GLU A 405 -0.57 9.14 -22.84
N ALA A 406 -0.45 9.70 -24.05
CA ALA A 406 -0.46 8.90 -25.26
C ALA A 406 0.74 7.93 -25.34
N ASN A 407 1.93 8.32 -24.89
CA ASN A 407 3.09 7.43 -24.83
C ASN A 407 2.93 6.35 -23.77
N GLU A 408 2.41 6.70 -22.60
CA GLU A 408 2.12 5.77 -21.52
C GLU A 408 1.19 4.66 -21.99
N PHE A 409 0.06 5.03 -22.52
CA PHE A 409 -0.92 4.08 -23.05
C PHE A 409 -0.38 3.20 -24.19
N HIS A 410 0.48 3.76 -25.10
CA HIS A 410 1.01 3.01 -26.23
C HIS A 410 2.10 1.99 -25.85
N TYR A 411 2.82 2.23 -24.75
CA TYR A 411 3.95 1.40 -24.28
C TYR A 411 3.72 0.84 -22.89
N GLN A 412 2.46 0.74 -22.48
CA GLN A 412 2.04 0.11 -21.22
C GLN A 412 2.56 -1.32 -21.14
N GLU A 413 3.12 -1.70 -20.02
CA GLU A 413 3.48 -3.08 -19.70
C GLU A 413 2.21 -3.90 -19.43
N GLN A 414 2.32 -5.20 -19.30
CA GLN A 414 1.19 -6.05 -18.96
C GLN A 414 0.77 -5.74 -17.52
N THR A 415 -0.49 -5.33 -17.33
CA THR A 415 -1.12 -5.16 -16.02
C THR A 415 -1.47 -6.52 -15.43
N ASP A 416 -1.52 -6.63 -14.12
CA ASP A 416 -2.01 -7.83 -13.44
C ASP A 416 -3.45 -8.16 -13.92
N PRO A 417 -3.75 -9.43 -14.22
CA PRO A 417 -5.08 -9.82 -14.70
C PRO A 417 -6.24 -9.39 -13.81
N ILE A 418 -6.07 -9.38 -12.49
CA ILE A 418 -7.12 -9.00 -11.52
C ILE A 418 -7.38 -7.49 -11.58
N GLU A 419 -6.36 -6.65 -11.60
CA GLU A 419 -6.48 -5.20 -11.74
C GLU A 419 -7.12 -4.83 -13.09
N TYR A 420 -6.66 -5.44 -14.17
CA TYR A 420 -7.18 -5.17 -15.51
C TYR A 420 -8.68 -5.44 -15.66
N VAL A 421 -9.20 -6.50 -15.05
CA VAL A 421 -10.65 -6.78 -15.10
C VAL A 421 -11.45 -5.89 -14.15
N GLU A 422 -10.86 -5.45 -13.06
CA GLU A 422 -11.42 -4.48 -12.12
C GLU A 422 -11.66 -3.15 -12.82
N ASP A 423 -10.62 -2.55 -13.40
CA ASP A 423 -10.70 -1.29 -14.16
C ASP A 423 -11.77 -1.35 -15.25
N ILE A 424 -11.77 -2.42 -16.05
CA ILE A 424 -12.75 -2.58 -17.13
C ILE A 424 -14.18 -2.67 -16.59
N CYS A 425 -14.44 -3.46 -15.55
CA CYS A 425 -15.81 -3.62 -15.06
C CYS A 425 -16.35 -2.33 -14.44
N GLU A 426 -15.50 -1.50 -13.85
CA GLU A 426 -15.85 -0.17 -13.37
C GLU A 426 -16.09 0.81 -14.53
N ASN A 427 -15.18 0.86 -15.50
CA ASN A 427 -15.31 1.67 -16.71
C ASN A 427 -16.62 1.41 -17.46
N MET A 428 -17.11 0.17 -17.45
CA MET A 428 -18.41 -0.21 -18.05
C MET A 428 -19.62 0.44 -17.32
N GLN A 429 -19.47 0.90 -16.07
CA GLN A 429 -20.52 1.65 -15.38
C GLN A 429 -20.55 3.14 -15.76
N VAL A 430 -19.40 3.69 -16.16
CA VAL A 430 -19.17 5.14 -16.30
C VAL A 430 -19.11 5.58 -17.76
N PHE A 431 -18.45 4.81 -18.63
CA PHE A 431 -18.16 5.22 -20.01
C PHE A 431 -19.07 4.53 -21.04
N PRO A 432 -19.21 5.10 -22.25
CA PRO A 432 -19.83 4.41 -23.36
C PRO A 432 -18.96 3.26 -23.87
N LYS A 433 -19.60 2.27 -24.50
CA LYS A 433 -18.96 1.00 -24.93
C LYS A 433 -17.67 1.16 -25.75
N GLU A 434 -17.58 2.18 -26.58
CA GLU A 434 -16.41 2.49 -27.40
C GLU A 434 -15.19 2.91 -26.58
N ASP A 435 -15.37 3.40 -25.37
CA ASP A 435 -14.35 3.97 -24.52
C ASP A 435 -14.09 3.15 -23.23
N TYR A 436 -14.64 1.93 -23.08
CA TYR A 436 -14.41 1.07 -21.90
C TYR A 436 -12.94 0.79 -21.57
N LEU A 437 -12.05 0.77 -22.59
CA LEU A 437 -10.64 0.47 -22.42
C LEU A 437 -9.74 1.71 -22.39
N THR A 438 -10.31 2.90 -22.47
CA THR A 438 -9.52 4.12 -22.70
C THR A 438 -10.09 5.35 -22.04
N GLY A 439 -11.32 5.28 -21.52
CA GLY A 439 -12.04 6.43 -20.98
C GLY A 439 -11.38 7.02 -19.73
N ASP A 440 -10.84 6.17 -18.91
CA ASP A 440 -10.07 6.50 -17.71
C ASP A 440 -8.65 7.02 -18.01
N GLN A 441 -7.98 6.49 -19.05
CA GLN A 441 -6.56 6.68 -19.28
C GLN A 441 -6.24 7.82 -20.26
N LEU A 442 -7.06 8.03 -21.32
CA LEU A 442 -6.71 8.96 -22.39
C LEU A 442 -7.45 10.29 -22.29
N MET A 443 -6.72 11.38 -22.55
CA MET A 443 -7.26 12.69 -22.88
C MET A 443 -7.49 12.75 -24.39
N PHE A 444 -8.74 12.63 -24.83
CA PHE A 444 -9.08 12.55 -26.27
C PHE A 444 -9.08 13.91 -26.96
N GLU A 445 -9.50 14.98 -26.27
CA GLU A 445 -9.77 16.27 -26.85
C GLU A 445 -9.18 17.41 -26.00
N PHE A 446 -8.44 18.30 -26.61
CA PHE A 446 -8.02 19.53 -25.95
C PHE A 446 -9.01 20.64 -26.24
N LYS A 447 -9.76 21.09 -25.23
CA LYS A 447 -10.75 22.18 -25.32
C LYS A 447 -10.47 23.27 -24.26
N PRO A 448 -9.68 24.30 -24.63
CA PRO A 448 -9.31 25.37 -23.69
C PRO A 448 -10.50 26.06 -23.03
N GLU A 449 -11.62 26.16 -23.73
CA GLU A 449 -12.84 26.78 -23.19
C GLU A 449 -13.46 25.98 -22.04
N VAL A 450 -13.42 24.63 -22.10
CA VAL A 450 -13.92 23.76 -21.04
C VAL A 450 -12.98 23.82 -19.84
N ILE A 451 -11.66 23.79 -20.09
CA ILE A 451 -10.63 23.89 -19.04
C ILE A 451 -10.73 25.24 -18.34
N SER A 452 -10.86 26.33 -19.10
CA SER A 452 -10.99 27.68 -18.55
C SER A 452 -12.29 27.85 -17.74
N ALA A 453 -13.38 27.20 -18.17
CA ALA A 453 -14.64 27.20 -17.43
C ALA A 453 -14.51 26.48 -16.08
N ALA A 454 -13.82 25.35 -16.04
CA ALA A 454 -13.52 24.61 -14.79
C ALA A 454 -12.62 25.45 -13.86
N LEU A 455 -11.55 26.03 -14.40
CA LEU A 455 -10.62 26.90 -13.66
C LEU A 455 -11.33 28.13 -13.05
N ALA A 456 -12.31 28.71 -13.76
CA ALA A 456 -13.09 29.84 -13.27
C ALA A 456 -13.99 29.51 -12.06
N LEU A 457 -14.19 28.23 -11.74
CA LEU A 457 -14.90 27.81 -10.55
C LEU A 457 -14.01 27.78 -9.28
N LEU A 458 -12.69 27.74 -9.45
CA LEU A 458 -11.73 27.65 -8.36
C LEU A 458 -11.42 29.06 -7.79
N THR A 459 -12.41 29.72 -7.25
CA THR A 459 -12.31 31.06 -6.70
C THR A 459 -12.04 31.06 -5.19
N PRO A 460 -11.33 32.06 -4.64
CA PRO A 460 -11.01 32.12 -3.20
C PRO A 460 -12.22 32.14 -2.27
N ASP A 461 -13.31 32.76 -2.73
CA ASP A 461 -14.57 32.85 -1.96
C ASP A 461 -15.35 31.54 -1.89
N LYS A 462 -14.97 30.54 -2.71
CA LYS A 462 -15.55 29.19 -2.70
C LYS A 462 -14.63 28.13 -2.10
N ALA A 463 -13.44 28.51 -1.69
CA ALA A 463 -12.47 27.61 -1.12
C ALA A 463 -12.84 27.24 0.32
N ASN A 464 -12.68 25.98 0.69
CA ASN A 464 -12.62 25.52 2.08
C ASN A 464 -11.19 25.18 2.43
N LEU A 465 -10.71 25.58 3.60
CA LEU A 465 -9.34 25.38 4.04
C LEU A 465 -9.31 24.42 5.23
N MET A 466 -8.43 23.44 5.18
CA MET A 466 -8.15 22.54 6.30
C MET A 466 -6.64 22.59 6.60
N LEU A 467 -6.30 23.03 7.80
CA LEU A 467 -4.93 23.17 8.27
C LEU A 467 -4.67 22.16 9.39
N LEU A 468 -3.88 21.14 9.10
CA LEU A 468 -3.47 20.11 10.05
C LEU A 468 -2.19 20.54 10.72
N SER A 469 -2.15 20.44 12.05
CA SER A 469 -0.92 20.69 12.81
C SER A 469 -1.03 20.13 14.22
N PRO A 470 0.03 19.47 14.76
CA PRO A 470 0.11 19.10 16.18
C PRO A 470 0.02 20.31 17.12
N GLU A 471 0.39 21.52 16.65
CA GLU A 471 0.30 22.75 17.45
C GLU A 471 -1.13 23.17 17.77
N HIS A 472 -2.13 22.58 17.12
CA HIS A 472 -3.53 22.81 17.42
C HIS A 472 -4.02 22.04 18.65
N GLU A 473 -3.23 21.13 19.19
CA GLU A 473 -3.59 20.36 20.38
C GLU A 473 -3.92 21.28 21.56
N GLY A 474 -5.00 20.99 22.27
CA GLY A 474 -5.52 21.82 23.35
C GLY A 474 -6.22 23.13 22.90
N GLN A 475 -6.22 23.46 21.61
CA GLN A 475 -6.94 24.63 21.05
C GLN A 475 -8.24 24.25 20.32
N CYS A 476 -8.38 23.00 19.90
CA CYS A 476 -9.56 22.48 19.21
C CYS A 476 -10.57 21.91 20.22
N HIS A 477 -11.82 22.39 20.18
CA HIS A 477 -12.85 22.04 21.14
C HIS A 477 -14.01 21.22 20.51
N LEU A 478 -14.02 21.05 19.19
CA LEU A 478 -14.98 20.23 18.48
C LEU A 478 -14.36 18.86 18.20
N ARG A 479 -15.21 17.84 18.16
CA ARG A 479 -14.78 16.47 17.89
C ARG A 479 -15.69 15.86 16.82
N GLU A 480 -15.12 15.28 15.78
CA GLU A 480 -15.86 14.52 14.80
C GLU A 480 -16.37 13.22 15.45
N LYS A 481 -17.60 12.83 15.12
CA LYS A 481 -18.34 11.79 15.85
C LYS A 481 -17.71 10.39 15.75
N TRP A 482 -17.21 9.99 14.59
CA TRP A 482 -16.83 8.61 14.31
C TRP A 482 -15.34 8.35 14.53
N PHE A 483 -14.50 9.18 13.96
CA PHE A 483 -13.05 9.08 14.08
C PHE A 483 -12.46 9.90 15.26
N GLY A 484 -13.31 10.63 15.98
CA GLY A 484 -12.87 11.42 17.14
C GLY A 484 -11.94 12.59 16.80
N THR A 485 -11.83 12.99 15.54
CA THR A 485 -10.94 14.05 15.06
C THR A 485 -11.22 15.37 15.78
N GLN A 486 -10.22 15.89 16.48
CA GLN A 486 -10.33 17.18 17.17
C GLN A 486 -10.10 18.31 16.17
N TYR A 487 -11.02 19.30 16.19
CA TYR A 487 -10.95 20.43 15.26
C TYR A 487 -11.59 21.71 15.83
N SER A 488 -11.30 22.84 15.19
CA SER A 488 -12.01 24.12 15.37
C SER A 488 -12.33 24.73 14.02
N ILE A 489 -13.35 25.60 14.00
CA ILE A 489 -13.86 26.27 12.80
C ILE A 489 -13.69 27.77 12.96
N GLU A 490 -13.12 28.40 11.94
CA GLU A 490 -12.94 29.87 11.88
C GLU A 490 -13.42 30.42 10.54
N ASP A 491 -13.86 31.66 10.52
CA ASP A 491 -14.08 32.35 9.25
C ASP A 491 -12.74 32.66 8.58
N ILE A 492 -12.64 32.43 7.27
CA ILE A 492 -11.45 32.88 6.51
C ILE A 492 -11.39 34.41 6.59
N GLN A 493 -10.23 34.95 6.94
CA GLN A 493 -10.06 36.39 7.09
C GLN A 493 -10.35 37.11 5.77
N LYS A 494 -11.17 38.14 5.82
CA LYS A 494 -11.57 38.89 4.61
C LYS A 494 -10.38 39.48 3.86
N GLU A 495 -9.38 39.94 4.61
CA GLU A 495 -8.14 40.47 4.06
C GLU A 495 -7.38 39.43 3.22
N TRP A 496 -7.46 38.15 3.58
CA TRP A 496 -6.90 37.08 2.78
C TRP A 496 -7.69 36.86 1.48
N ILE A 497 -9.02 36.77 1.58
CA ILE A 497 -9.89 36.59 0.40
C ILE A 497 -9.73 37.78 -0.56
N GLU A 498 -9.75 39.02 -0.06
CA GLU A 498 -9.54 40.22 -0.87
C GLU A 498 -8.15 40.24 -1.52
N ARG A 499 -7.12 39.80 -0.81
CA ARG A 499 -5.76 39.66 -1.35
C ARG A 499 -5.67 38.58 -2.43
N TRP A 500 -6.32 37.42 -2.22
CA TRP A 500 -6.29 36.32 -3.19
C TRP A 500 -7.14 36.59 -4.43
N ALA A 501 -8.19 37.40 -4.30
CA ALA A 501 -9.08 37.79 -5.41
C ALA A 501 -8.62 39.08 -6.13
N GLY A 502 -7.70 39.83 -5.52
CA GLY A 502 -7.24 41.10 -6.06
C GLY A 502 -6.28 40.96 -7.26
N ASP A 503 -6.13 42.04 -8.02
CA ASP A 503 -5.07 42.12 -9.03
C ASP A 503 -3.69 42.20 -8.34
N PHE A 504 -2.79 41.29 -8.67
CA PHE A 504 -1.42 41.27 -8.16
C PHE A 504 -0.41 41.14 -9.31
N GLU A 505 0.78 41.68 -9.11
CA GLU A 505 1.90 41.47 -10.01
C GLU A 505 2.27 39.96 -10.01
N LEU A 506 2.35 39.37 -11.23
CA LEU A 506 2.79 37.99 -11.36
C LEU A 506 4.23 37.86 -10.82
N ASN A 507 4.43 36.85 -9.94
CA ASN A 507 5.78 36.60 -9.47
C ASN A 507 6.66 36.16 -10.65
N PRO A 508 7.78 36.88 -10.93
CA PRO A 508 8.63 36.54 -12.07
C PRO A 508 9.35 35.21 -11.97
N GLU A 509 9.35 34.59 -10.80
CA GLU A 509 9.88 33.23 -10.58
C GLU A 509 8.89 32.14 -10.98
N LEU A 510 7.61 32.48 -11.22
CA LEU A 510 6.58 31.55 -11.67
C LEU A 510 6.39 31.70 -13.18
N HIS A 511 6.54 30.59 -13.88
CA HIS A 511 6.34 30.51 -15.33
C HIS A 511 5.85 29.11 -15.73
N LEU A 512 5.33 29.01 -16.95
CA LEU A 512 4.91 27.78 -17.54
C LEU A 512 6.08 26.78 -17.71
N PRO A 513 5.84 25.46 -17.66
CA PRO A 513 6.84 24.47 -18.01
C PRO A 513 7.47 24.76 -19.38
N VAL A 514 8.76 24.46 -19.51
CA VAL A 514 9.48 24.51 -20.78
C VAL A 514 9.39 23.18 -21.50
N GLU A 515 9.74 23.09 -22.77
CA GLU A 515 9.72 21.85 -23.56
C GLU A 515 10.55 20.77 -22.88
N ASN A 516 9.92 19.62 -22.62
CA ASN A 516 10.52 18.52 -21.87
C ASN A 516 11.50 17.71 -22.74
N LYS A 517 12.79 17.85 -22.46
CA LYS A 517 13.90 17.18 -23.17
C LYS A 517 13.97 15.66 -22.94
N PHE A 518 13.29 15.14 -21.91
CA PHE A 518 13.32 13.73 -21.56
C PHE A 518 12.25 12.93 -22.28
N ILE A 519 11.26 13.54 -22.91
CA ILE A 519 10.25 12.81 -23.68
C ILE A 519 10.95 11.96 -24.75
N ALA A 520 10.76 10.64 -24.67
CA ALA A 520 11.33 9.69 -25.62
C ALA A 520 10.72 9.89 -27.01
N THR A 521 11.57 9.85 -28.03
CA THR A 521 11.17 9.96 -29.45
C THR A 521 11.71 8.82 -30.30
N ASP A 522 12.55 7.95 -29.74
CA ASP A 522 13.08 6.75 -30.38
C ASP A 522 12.70 5.52 -29.55
N PHE A 523 11.84 4.70 -30.08
CA PHE A 523 11.30 3.47 -29.48
C PHE A 523 11.81 2.21 -30.20
N THR A 524 12.88 2.34 -30.98
CA THR A 524 13.44 1.21 -31.73
C THR A 524 14.07 0.17 -30.81
N LEU A 525 13.73 -1.12 -31.03
CA LEU A 525 14.40 -2.22 -30.35
C LEU A 525 15.80 -2.41 -30.95
N LYS A 526 16.82 -2.39 -30.09
CA LYS A 526 18.22 -2.51 -30.51
C LYS A 526 18.53 -3.94 -30.92
N ALA A 527 19.32 -4.13 -31.99
CA ALA A 527 19.86 -5.43 -32.36
C ALA A 527 20.76 -5.96 -31.25
N SER A 528 20.74 -7.29 -31.06
CA SER A 528 21.63 -7.94 -30.08
C SER A 528 23.07 -7.88 -30.57
N ASP A 529 23.95 -7.37 -29.72
CA ASP A 529 25.40 -7.30 -29.93
C ASP A 529 26.19 -8.39 -29.18
N CYS A 530 25.46 -9.27 -28.49
CA CYS A 530 26.01 -10.41 -27.75
C CYS A 530 25.09 -11.63 -27.85
N PRO A 531 25.52 -12.84 -27.53
CA PRO A 531 24.65 -14.02 -27.44
C PRO A 531 23.56 -13.82 -26.40
N ASP A 532 22.37 -14.35 -26.69
CA ASP A 532 21.29 -14.41 -25.70
C ASP A 532 21.69 -15.28 -24.52
N THR A 533 21.39 -14.82 -23.31
CA THR A 533 21.66 -15.54 -22.07
C THR A 533 20.41 -15.65 -21.24
N GLU A 534 20.16 -16.79 -20.65
CA GLU A 534 19.04 -17.04 -19.74
C GLU A 534 19.18 -16.18 -18.47
N TYR A 535 20.40 -16.04 -17.96
CA TYR A 535 20.73 -15.29 -16.74
C TYR A 535 21.68 -14.13 -17.02
N PRO A 536 21.77 -13.11 -16.12
CA PRO A 536 22.74 -12.04 -16.23
C PRO A 536 24.18 -12.55 -16.31
N VAL A 537 24.97 -11.94 -17.17
CA VAL A 537 26.40 -12.24 -17.31
C VAL A 537 27.23 -11.08 -16.81
N ARG A 538 28.34 -11.40 -16.11
CA ARG A 538 29.24 -10.39 -15.58
C ARG A 538 30.14 -9.86 -16.68
N VAL A 539 29.88 -8.64 -17.15
CA VAL A 539 30.62 -8.00 -18.26
C VAL A 539 31.82 -7.16 -17.78
N ILE A 540 31.78 -6.66 -16.55
CA ILE A 540 32.94 -6.03 -15.89
C ILE A 540 33.22 -6.74 -14.57
N ASN A 541 34.51 -6.93 -14.27
CA ASN A 541 34.97 -7.39 -12.98
C ASN A 541 36.33 -6.74 -12.70
N SER A 542 36.34 -5.70 -11.86
CA SER A 542 37.54 -4.96 -11.51
C SER A 542 37.64 -4.78 -9.98
N ASP A 543 38.75 -4.22 -9.51
CA ASP A 543 38.93 -3.92 -8.09
C ASP A 543 38.14 -2.69 -7.59
N ARG A 544 37.48 -1.95 -8.48
CA ARG A 544 36.60 -0.81 -8.18
C ARG A 544 35.13 -1.09 -8.41
N GLY A 545 34.80 -2.21 -9.07
CA GLY A 545 33.40 -2.58 -9.26
C GLY A 545 33.19 -3.73 -10.22
N CYS A 546 31.96 -4.22 -10.24
CA CYS A 546 31.50 -5.22 -11.22
C CYS A 546 30.18 -4.76 -11.87
N LEU A 547 29.92 -5.27 -13.07
CA LEU A 547 28.70 -5.00 -13.81
C LEU A 547 28.12 -6.30 -14.36
N TRP A 548 26.87 -6.52 -14.04
CA TRP A 548 26.04 -7.59 -14.58
C TRP A 548 25.16 -7.02 -15.69
N TYR A 549 25.01 -7.76 -16.77
CA TYR A 549 24.24 -7.34 -17.94
C TYR A 549 23.40 -8.49 -18.48
N LYS A 550 22.13 -8.19 -18.81
CA LYS A 550 21.23 -9.08 -19.53
C LYS A 550 20.47 -8.29 -20.60
N LYS A 551 20.47 -8.80 -21.84
CA LYS A 551 19.66 -8.26 -22.92
C LYS A 551 18.20 -8.67 -22.73
N ASP A 552 17.25 -7.72 -22.87
CA ASP A 552 15.84 -8.08 -22.93
C ASP A 552 15.49 -8.67 -24.32
N ASN A 553 15.20 -9.96 -24.31
CA ASN A 553 14.69 -10.67 -25.48
C ASN A 553 13.27 -11.20 -25.28
N LYS A 554 12.75 -11.13 -24.04
CA LYS A 554 11.43 -11.65 -23.63
C LYS A 554 10.35 -10.60 -23.79
N PHE A 555 10.46 -9.45 -23.15
CA PHE A 555 9.42 -8.43 -23.10
C PHE A 555 9.40 -7.49 -24.30
N LYS A 556 10.58 -7.25 -24.92
CA LYS A 556 10.76 -6.46 -26.15
C LYS A 556 10.19 -5.05 -26.07
N ILE A 557 10.34 -4.43 -24.92
CA ILE A 557 9.94 -3.05 -24.67
C ILE A 557 11.16 -2.11 -24.66
N PRO A 558 11.01 -0.83 -25.03
CA PRO A 558 12.12 0.11 -25.06
C PRO A 558 12.43 0.69 -23.67
N LYS A 559 12.57 -0.16 -22.63
CA LYS A 559 12.86 0.22 -21.22
C LYS A 559 14.12 -0.45 -20.67
N GLY A 560 14.63 0.03 -19.52
CA GLY A 560 15.82 -0.52 -18.85
C GLY A 560 16.04 0.02 -17.42
N ILE A 561 16.86 -0.64 -16.58
CA ILE A 561 17.03 -0.38 -15.13
C ILE A 561 18.50 -0.49 -14.66
N SER A 562 18.90 0.32 -13.60
CA SER A 562 20.25 0.32 -13.00
C SER A 562 20.29 0.83 -11.55
N SER A 563 21.19 0.37 -10.61
CA SER A 563 21.14 0.65 -9.15
C SER A 563 22.47 0.76 -8.36
N LEU A 564 22.52 1.61 -7.26
CA LEU A 564 23.62 1.75 -6.25
C LEU A 564 23.18 2.43 -4.91
N VAL A 565 23.82 2.20 -3.74
CA VAL A 565 23.32 2.37 -2.33
C VAL A 565 24.02 3.39 -1.41
N LEU A 566 23.43 4.39 -0.58
CA LEU A 566 23.63 4.91 0.81
C LEU A 566 22.98 6.25 1.28
N PHE A 567 22.37 6.39 2.49
CA PHE A 567 22.30 7.28 3.68
C PHE A 567 21.12 8.25 3.75
N ASP A 568 20.24 8.05 4.76
CA ASP A 568 18.95 8.73 4.89
C ASP A 568 19.00 10.27 4.71
N LEU A 569 19.75 10.99 5.53
CA LEU A 569 19.81 12.46 5.41
C LEU A 569 20.48 12.94 4.12
N PHE A 570 21.57 12.29 3.73
CA PHE A 570 22.25 12.56 2.48
C PHE A 570 21.34 12.29 1.28
N VAL A 571 20.63 11.17 1.30
CA VAL A 571 19.69 10.80 0.22
C VAL A 571 18.53 11.78 0.15
N ASN A 572 17.95 12.18 1.27
CA ASN A 572 16.85 13.15 1.29
C ASN A 572 17.27 14.52 0.72
N ILE A 573 18.47 15.01 1.08
CA ILE A 573 18.99 16.27 0.52
C ILE A 573 19.38 16.08 -0.95
N LEU A 574 19.94 14.94 -1.35
CA LEU A 574 20.24 14.64 -2.75
C LEU A 574 18.95 14.56 -3.58
N MET A 575 17.90 13.91 -3.09
CA MET A 575 16.58 13.88 -3.73
C MET A 575 15.99 15.29 -3.85
N HIS A 576 16.11 16.12 -2.80
CA HIS A 576 15.68 17.50 -2.86
C HIS A 576 16.43 18.31 -3.92
N ASN A 577 17.75 18.14 -4.02
CA ASN A 577 18.55 18.80 -5.04
C ASN A 577 18.21 18.32 -6.47
N LEU A 578 17.74 17.08 -6.61
CA LEU A 578 17.31 16.46 -7.85
C LEU A 578 15.84 16.77 -8.19
N ALA A 579 15.01 17.10 -7.22
CA ALA A 579 13.56 17.20 -7.40
C ALA A 579 13.18 18.13 -8.57
N GLU A 580 13.77 19.31 -8.66
CA GLU A 580 13.51 20.25 -9.77
C GLU A 580 14.17 19.80 -11.10
N PRO A 581 15.48 19.45 -11.17
CA PRO A 581 16.12 19.10 -12.44
C PRO A 581 15.73 17.71 -12.99
N ALA A 582 15.29 16.78 -12.15
CA ALA A 582 14.88 15.44 -12.58
C ALA A 582 13.36 15.32 -12.80
N TYR A 583 12.56 16.28 -12.35
CA TYR A 583 11.10 16.24 -12.50
C TYR A 583 10.63 16.10 -13.95
N GLU A 584 11.31 16.77 -14.90
CA GLU A 584 11.02 16.61 -16.33
C GLU A 584 11.23 15.16 -16.81
N ALA A 585 12.15 14.42 -16.18
CA ALA A 585 12.37 13.01 -16.49
C ALA A 585 11.21 12.15 -15.93
N ASP A 586 10.78 12.40 -14.70
CA ASP A 586 9.65 11.73 -14.07
C ASP A 586 8.37 11.92 -14.91
N VAL A 587 8.05 13.15 -15.26
CA VAL A 587 6.95 13.50 -16.19
C VAL A 587 7.07 12.76 -17.53
N ALA A 588 8.28 12.50 -18.03
CA ALA A 588 8.51 11.74 -19.27
C ALA A 588 8.57 10.21 -19.02
N GLN A 589 8.10 9.73 -17.85
CA GLN A 589 8.08 8.32 -17.45
C GLN A 589 9.48 7.68 -17.35
N LEU A 590 10.43 8.47 -16.90
CA LEU A 590 11.75 8.01 -16.48
C LEU A 590 11.81 8.10 -14.97
N GLU A 591 11.51 7.01 -14.32
CA GLU A 591 11.50 6.89 -12.87
C GLU A 591 12.92 6.76 -12.32
N TYR A 592 13.16 7.33 -11.14
CA TYR A 592 14.35 7.03 -10.36
C TYR A 592 14.02 6.85 -8.88
N LYS A 593 14.76 5.98 -8.23
CA LYS A 593 14.69 5.75 -6.79
C LYS A 593 16.10 5.80 -6.21
N LEU A 594 16.26 6.57 -5.15
CA LEU A 594 17.49 6.62 -4.36
C LEU A 594 17.19 6.02 -3.00
N VAL A 595 17.87 4.96 -2.63
CA VAL A 595 17.61 4.24 -1.38
C VAL A 595 18.88 4.16 -0.54
N ALA A 596 18.77 4.58 0.71
CA ALA A 596 19.76 4.33 1.73
C ALA A 596 19.58 2.90 2.27
N GLY A 597 20.46 1.99 1.92
CA GLY A 597 20.40 0.60 2.37
C GLY A 597 21.57 0.21 3.28
N GLU A 598 21.51 -1.01 3.79
CA GLU A 598 22.52 -1.56 4.73
C GLU A 598 23.92 -1.71 4.11
N HIS A 599 24.00 -1.79 2.79
CA HIS A 599 25.27 -1.99 2.07
C HIS A 599 25.78 -0.74 1.36
N GLY A 600 25.10 0.35 1.48
CA GLY A 600 25.53 1.56 0.85
C GLY A 600 24.40 2.32 0.05
N LEU A 601 24.54 3.24 -1.03
CA LEU A 601 23.52 4.00 -1.80
C LEU A 601 22.90 3.20 -2.99
N ALA A 602 21.57 2.91 -3.13
CA ALA A 602 20.95 2.36 -4.35
C ALA A 602 20.45 3.47 -5.27
N ILE A 603 20.95 3.48 -6.49
CA ILE A 603 20.39 4.30 -7.57
C ILE A 603 19.66 3.34 -8.51
N LYS A 604 18.34 3.34 -8.48
CA LYS A 604 17.51 2.61 -9.45
C LYS A 604 16.97 3.64 -10.45
N VAL A 605 17.09 3.36 -11.74
CA VAL A 605 16.44 4.15 -12.80
C VAL A 605 15.67 3.21 -13.71
N LYS A 606 14.46 3.58 -14.11
CA LYS A 606 13.55 2.80 -14.93
C LYS A 606 12.90 3.71 -15.99
N GLY A 607 12.55 3.18 -17.15
CA GLY A 607 11.84 3.91 -18.19
C GLY A 607 12.38 3.70 -19.60
N PHE A 608 12.02 4.57 -20.55
CA PHE A 608 12.42 4.46 -21.95
C PHE A 608 13.95 4.58 -22.12
N ASN A 609 14.57 3.56 -22.68
CA ASN A 609 16.03 3.44 -22.81
C ASN A 609 16.68 4.62 -23.57
N HIS A 610 15.96 5.28 -24.51
CA HIS A 610 16.48 6.40 -25.29
C HIS A 610 16.97 7.55 -24.39
N LYS A 611 16.24 7.90 -23.33
CA LYS A 611 16.53 9.03 -22.44
C LYS A 611 17.05 8.63 -21.05
N LEU A 612 16.99 7.37 -20.72
CA LEU A 612 17.41 6.87 -19.41
C LEU A 612 18.89 7.19 -19.06
N PRO A 613 19.86 7.16 -20.02
CA PRO A 613 21.23 7.59 -19.74
C PRO A 613 21.35 9.07 -19.33
N LEU A 614 20.47 9.95 -19.84
CA LEU A 614 20.45 11.36 -19.44
C LEU A 614 20.06 11.54 -17.99
N LEU A 615 19.01 10.81 -17.55
CA LEU A 615 18.57 10.83 -16.16
C LEU A 615 19.66 10.25 -15.24
N PHE A 616 20.21 9.10 -15.58
CA PHE A 616 21.29 8.50 -14.80
C PHE A 616 22.49 9.42 -14.64
N ASN A 617 22.94 10.03 -15.74
CA ASN A 617 24.06 10.98 -15.72
C ASN A 617 23.75 12.21 -14.86
N LEU A 618 22.53 12.74 -14.94
CA LEU A 618 22.07 13.84 -14.09
C LEU A 618 22.18 13.49 -12.60
N ILE A 619 21.73 12.32 -12.22
CA ILE A 619 21.81 11.83 -10.82
C ILE A 619 23.28 11.70 -10.37
N VAL A 620 24.12 11.09 -11.18
CA VAL A 620 25.56 10.92 -10.87
C VAL A 620 26.29 12.26 -10.79
N ASP A 621 25.91 13.25 -11.64
CA ASP A 621 26.45 14.60 -11.58
C ASP A 621 26.10 15.29 -10.25
N HIS A 622 24.84 15.25 -9.82
CA HIS A 622 24.41 15.81 -8.54
C HIS A 622 25.03 15.08 -7.34
N LEU A 623 25.27 13.77 -7.46
CA LEU A 623 26.01 13.00 -6.46
C LEU A 623 27.47 13.43 -6.37
N ALA A 624 28.13 13.65 -7.50
CA ALA A 624 29.53 14.11 -7.55
C ALA A 624 29.67 15.52 -6.96
N ASP A 625 28.79 16.44 -7.36
CA ASP A 625 28.81 17.87 -7.01
C ASP A 625 27.88 18.18 -5.80
N PHE A 626 27.61 17.20 -4.94
CA PHE A 626 26.68 17.32 -3.82
C PHE A 626 27.03 18.50 -2.90
N SER A 627 26.02 19.26 -2.54
CA SER A 627 26.10 20.34 -1.57
C SER A 627 24.82 20.41 -0.72
N ALA A 628 24.92 20.90 0.49
CA ALA A 628 23.80 21.10 1.40
C ALA A 628 23.81 22.53 1.94
N ALA A 629 22.75 23.31 1.63
CA ALA A 629 22.54 24.61 2.24
C ALA A 629 22.14 24.44 3.71
N PRO A 630 22.56 25.34 4.63
CA PRO A 630 22.31 25.20 6.06
C PRO A 630 20.81 25.18 6.44
N ASP A 631 19.98 25.91 5.75
CA ASP A 631 18.53 25.96 5.92
C ASP A 631 17.86 24.67 5.42
N VAL A 632 18.25 24.17 4.25
CA VAL A 632 17.81 22.88 3.71
C VAL A 632 18.21 21.73 4.63
N PHE A 633 19.43 21.74 5.14
CA PHE A 633 19.89 20.74 6.12
C PHE A 633 19.03 20.77 7.40
N ALA A 634 18.77 21.95 7.96
CA ALA A 634 17.97 22.08 9.17
C ALA A 634 16.52 21.57 8.96
N MET A 635 15.94 21.90 7.80
CA MET A 635 14.62 21.45 7.39
C MET A 635 14.56 19.91 7.33
N PHE A 636 15.48 19.25 6.63
CA PHE A 636 15.48 17.78 6.52
C PHE A 636 15.87 17.07 7.79
N ALA A 637 16.72 17.67 8.65
CA ALA A 637 17.00 17.11 9.97
C ALA A 637 15.72 17.08 10.83
N GLU A 638 14.92 18.15 10.80
CA GLU A 638 13.65 18.19 11.54
C GLU A 638 12.60 17.23 10.89
N GLN A 639 12.54 17.19 9.57
CA GLN A 639 11.64 16.24 8.87
C GLN A 639 11.99 14.79 9.19
N LEU A 640 13.26 14.42 9.14
CA LEU A 640 13.71 13.06 9.43
C LEU A 640 13.41 12.65 10.88
N LYS A 641 13.51 13.60 11.80
CA LYS A 641 13.08 13.42 13.21
C LYS A 641 11.58 13.09 13.28
N LYS A 642 10.73 13.83 12.56
CA LYS A 642 9.28 13.55 12.47
C LYS A 642 9.01 12.19 11.83
N THR A 643 9.69 11.85 10.77
CA THR A 643 9.57 10.57 10.05
C THR A 643 9.89 9.39 10.97
N TYR A 644 11.04 9.41 11.68
CA TYR A 644 11.37 8.34 12.63
C TYR A 644 10.36 8.23 13.78
N PHE A 645 9.85 9.36 14.26
CA PHE A 645 8.80 9.36 15.27
C PHE A 645 7.51 8.71 14.74
N ASN A 646 7.05 9.11 13.56
CA ASN A 646 5.83 8.61 12.96
C ASN A 646 5.88 7.10 12.64
N ILE A 647 7.06 6.56 12.33
CA ILE A 647 7.27 5.11 12.21
C ILE A 647 7.10 4.42 13.57
N LEU A 648 7.67 4.99 14.63
CA LEU A 648 7.68 4.37 15.95
C LEU A 648 6.32 4.36 16.67
N ILE A 649 5.40 5.24 16.31
CA ILE A 649 4.05 5.27 16.90
C ILE A 649 3.14 4.17 16.36
N LYS A 650 3.47 3.49 15.28
CA LYS A 650 2.71 2.38 14.70
C LYS A 650 3.12 1.06 15.37
N PRO A 651 2.19 0.29 15.99
CA PRO A 651 2.52 -0.96 16.68
C PRO A 651 3.24 -1.98 15.79
N GLU A 652 2.81 -2.16 14.53
CA GLU A 652 3.39 -3.10 13.59
C GLU A 652 4.82 -2.71 13.17
N LYS A 653 5.09 -1.42 12.99
CA LYS A 653 6.46 -0.94 12.68
C LYS A 653 7.38 -1.03 13.89
N LEU A 654 6.85 -0.72 15.08
CA LEU A 654 7.59 -0.88 16.32
C LEU A 654 7.91 -2.36 16.60
N GLY A 655 6.96 -3.28 16.38
CA GLY A 655 7.17 -4.72 16.51
C GLY A 655 8.23 -5.24 15.53
N LYS A 656 8.19 -4.80 14.26
CA LYS A 656 9.22 -5.09 13.26
C LYS A 656 10.60 -4.58 13.71
N ASP A 657 10.71 -3.32 14.18
CA ASP A 657 11.99 -2.74 14.64
C ASP A 657 12.54 -3.50 15.84
N VAL A 658 11.72 -3.81 16.84
CA VAL A 658 12.11 -4.60 18.02
C VAL A 658 12.58 -6.00 17.63
N ARG A 659 11.86 -6.70 16.75
CA ARG A 659 12.23 -8.03 16.26
C ARG A 659 13.59 -8.02 15.56
N LEU A 660 13.79 -7.09 14.61
CA LEU A 660 15.04 -6.98 13.88
C LEU A 660 16.19 -6.53 14.78
N LEU A 661 15.95 -5.66 15.75
CA LEU A 661 16.95 -5.24 16.73
C LEU A 661 17.45 -6.42 17.59
N ILE A 662 16.59 -7.42 17.85
CA ILE A 662 16.96 -8.64 18.55
C ILE A 662 17.72 -9.60 17.61
N LEU A 663 17.33 -9.70 16.35
CA LEU A 663 17.90 -10.68 15.40
C LEU A 663 19.21 -10.21 14.76
N GLU A 664 19.36 -8.92 14.48
CA GLU A 664 20.52 -8.37 13.77
C GLU A 664 21.52 -7.74 14.75
N HIS A 665 22.73 -8.25 14.78
CA HIS A 665 23.76 -7.90 15.78
C HIS A 665 24.19 -6.42 15.79
N ALA A 666 24.20 -5.76 14.64
CA ALA A 666 24.72 -4.38 14.48
C ALA A 666 23.65 -3.35 14.10
N ARG A 667 22.36 -3.73 14.21
CA ARG A 667 21.25 -2.86 13.83
C ARG A 667 21.12 -1.64 14.74
N TRP A 668 20.84 -0.51 14.15
CA TRP A 668 20.39 0.70 14.84
C TRP A 668 18.86 0.72 14.88
N SER A 669 18.28 0.81 16.09
CA SER A 669 16.83 0.99 16.21
C SER A 669 16.40 2.36 15.69
N MET A 670 15.13 2.50 15.31
CA MET A 670 14.56 3.79 14.94
C MET A 670 14.66 4.83 16.07
N ILE A 671 14.59 4.39 17.34
CA ILE A 671 14.83 5.25 18.50
C ILE A 671 16.26 5.81 18.51
N GLN A 672 17.25 4.98 18.21
CA GLN A 672 18.65 5.42 18.13
C GLN A 672 18.90 6.36 16.95
N ARG A 673 18.25 6.10 15.80
CA ARG A 673 18.29 7.00 14.64
C ARG A 673 17.66 8.35 14.99
N TYR A 674 16.48 8.34 15.63
CA TYR A 674 15.82 9.54 16.13
C TYR A 674 16.73 10.35 17.06
N GLN A 675 17.34 9.71 18.06
CA GLN A 675 18.26 10.36 19.00
C GLN A 675 19.49 10.95 18.31
N ALA A 676 20.07 10.26 17.35
CA ALA A 676 21.24 10.74 16.60
C ALA A 676 20.93 12.05 15.84
N VAL A 677 19.70 12.22 15.35
CA VAL A 677 19.27 13.48 14.71
C VAL A 677 19.08 14.59 15.75
N VAL A 678 18.58 14.26 16.93
CA VAL A 678 18.37 15.24 18.03
C VAL A 678 19.70 15.72 18.62
N ASP A 679 20.74 14.87 18.67
CA ASP A 679 22.04 15.14 19.33
C ASP A 679 23.02 16.06 18.56
N ARG A 680 22.50 16.95 17.67
CA ARG A 680 23.22 18.03 17.02
C ARG A 680 24.18 17.62 15.89
N LEU A 681 23.66 16.97 14.87
CA LEU A 681 24.36 16.90 13.59
C LEU A 681 24.49 18.29 12.96
N THR A 682 25.58 18.53 12.27
CA THR A 682 25.84 19.80 11.57
C THR A 682 26.02 19.55 10.06
N VAL A 683 25.86 20.61 9.26
CA VAL A 683 26.17 20.57 7.83
C VAL A 683 27.61 20.11 7.58
N ALA A 684 28.57 20.55 8.45
CA ALA A 684 29.96 20.15 8.33
C ALA A 684 30.15 18.63 8.52
N ASP A 685 29.43 18.01 9.48
CA ASP A 685 29.48 16.57 9.71
C ASP A 685 28.92 15.80 8.51
N LEU A 686 27.83 16.31 7.91
CA LEU A 686 27.26 15.71 6.69
C LEU A 686 28.25 15.83 5.51
N MET A 687 28.83 16.98 5.28
CA MET A 687 29.77 17.18 4.16
C MET A 687 31.04 16.34 4.32
N ASP A 688 31.62 16.26 5.53
CA ASP A 688 32.76 15.39 5.82
C ASP A 688 32.42 13.90 5.62
N PHE A 689 31.20 13.50 6.00
CA PHE A 689 30.70 12.16 5.76
C PHE A 689 30.58 11.87 4.25
N VAL A 690 29.95 12.75 3.46
CA VAL A 690 29.76 12.56 2.01
C VAL A 690 31.11 12.52 1.28
N ASP A 691 32.07 13.35 1.66
CA ASP A 691 33.41 13.35 1.08
C ASP A 691 34.17 12.07 1.40
N ARG A 692 34.07 11.57 2.62
CA ARG A 692 34.64 10.26 3.00
C ARG A 692 33.96 9.13 2.25
N PHE A 693 32.62 9.16 2.16
CA PHE A 693 31.86 8.19 1.39
C PHE A 693 32.31 8.14 -0.07
N LYS A 694 32.32 9.28 -0.76
CA LYS A 694 32.74 9.36 -2.16
C LYS A 694 34.19 8.96 -2.41
N SER A 695 35.07 9.02 -1.39
CA SER A 695 36.48 8.79 -1.56
C SER A 695 36.88 7.33 -1.77
N GLU A 696 36.16 6.38 -1.19
CA GLU A 696 36.45 4.95 -1.24
C GLU A 696 35.18 4.14 -1.45
N LEU A 697 35.01 3.54 -2.64
CA LEU A 697 33.82 2.81 -3.03
C LEU A 697 34.14 1.48 -3.71
N TYR A 698 33.16 0.60 -3.72
CA TYR A 698 33.04 -0.51 -4.65
C TYR A 698 31.68 -0.41 -5.33
N ALA A 699 31.61 -0.31 -6.64
CA ALA A 699 30.38 -0.12 -7.39
C ALA A 699 29.90 -1.46 -7.96
N GLU A 700 28.70 -1.89 -7.59
CA GLU A 700 28.02 -3.01 -8.25
C GLU A 700 26.86 -2.47 -9.10
N GLY A 701 26.73 -2.98 -10.32
CA GLY A 701 25.68 -2.59 -11.24
C GLY A 701 24.99 -3.79 -11.86
N HIS A 702 23.71 -3.66 -12.11
CA HIS A 702 22.92 -4.54 -12.96
C HIS A 702 22.21 -3.69 -14.01
N VAL A 703 22.38 -4.04 -15.28
CA VAL A 703 21.71 -3.37 -16.40
C VAL A 703 20.97 -4.42 -17.21
N GLN A 704 19.67 -4.27 -17.34
CA GLN A 704 18.84 -5.16 -18.13
C GLN A 704 17.84 -4.34 -18.94
N GLY A 705 17.48 -4.81 -20.14
CA GLY A 705 16.53 -4.16 -21.01
C GLY A 705 17.03 -3.92 -22.43
N ASN A 706 16.45 -2.92 -23.11
CA ASN A 706 16.76 -2.57 -24.51
C ASN A 706 18.06 -1.74 -24.61
N PHE A 707 19.18 -2.26 -24.07
CA PHE A 707 20.52 -1.67 -24.18
C PHE A 707 21.45 -2.60 -24.96
N ALA A 708 22.45 -2.04 -25.61
CA ALA A 708 23.59 -2.79 -26.09
C ALA A 708 24.57 -3.05 -24.92
N SER A 709 25.35 -4.15 -25.00
CA SER A 709 26.31 -4.49 -23.98
C SER A 709 27.36 -3.37 -23.75
N LYS A 710 27.74 -2.69 -24.82
CA LYS A 710 28.64 -1.53 -24.72
C LYS A 710 28.01 -0.35 -23.95
N GLU A 711 26.75 -0.06 -24.17
CA GLU A 711 26.04 1.02 -23.46
C GLU A 711 25.91 0.70 -21.95
N SER A 712 25.72 -0.58 -21.60
CA SER A 712 25.70 -0.99 -20.19
C SER A 712 27.04 -0.70 -19.50
N VAL A 713 28.16 -0.90 -20.20
CA VAL A 713 29.50 -0.57 -19.69
C VAL A 713 29.67 0.94 -19.49
N GLU A 714 29.08 1.77 -20.35
CA GLU A 714 29.17 3.24 -20.27
C GLU A 714 28.54 3.78 -18.96
N PHE A 715 27.49 3.16 -18.40
CA PHE A 715 26.92 3.54 -17.10
C PHE A 715 27.94 3.42 -15.97
N LEU A 716 28.60 2.27 -15.81
CA LEU A 716 29.60 2.09 -14.77
C LEU A 716 30.84 2.95 -15.01
N GLN A 717 31.24 3.11 -16.27
CA GLN A 717 32.36 3.99 -16.62
C GLN A 717 32.07 5.43 -16.23
N TYR A 718 30.86 5.93 -16.48
CA TYR A 718 30.45 7.29 -16.08
C TYR A 718 30.57 7.50 -14.58
N VAL A 719 30.09 6.54 -13.76
CA VAL A 719 30.22 6.59 -12.30
C VAL A 719 31.70 6.65 -11.88
N THR A 720 32.56 5.80 -12.45
CA THR A 720 33.98 5.75 -12.08
C THR A 720 34.74 6.99 -12.51
N ASP A 721 34.43 7.57 -13.67
CA ASP A 721 35.09 8.76 -14.20
C ASP A 721 34.65 10.04 -13.45
N LYS A 722 33.37 10.12 -13.07
CA LYS A 722 32.80 11.29 -12.42
C LYS A 722 33.16 11.35 -10.93
N LEU A 723 33.02 10.25 -10.20
CA LEU A 723 33.30 10.20 -8.74
C LEU A 723 34.80 10.01 -8.44
N GLN A 724 35.60 9.45 -9.33
CA GLN A 724 37.06 9.27 -9.21
C GLN A 724 37.51 8.60 -7.90
N PHE A 725 36.72 7.70 -7.34
CA PHE A 725 36.94 7.05 -6.06
C PHE A 725 38.08 6.03 -6.09
N LYS A 726 38.69 5.80 -4.92
CA LYS A 726 39.62 4.69 -4.69
C LYS A 726 38.84 3.39 -4.42
N LYS A 727 39.49 2.26 -4.65
CA LYS A 727 38.90 0.97 -4.29
C LYS A 727 38.68 0.85 -2.79
N LEU A 728 37.62 0.19 -2.42
CA LEU A 728 37.30 -0.13 -1.02
C LEU A 728 38.43 -1.05 -0.45
N PRO A 729 38.90 -0.85 0.79
CA PRO A 729 39.83 -1.75 1.44
C PRO A 729 39.34 -3.19 1.49
N ALA A 730 40.24 -4.18 1.28
CA ALA A 730 39.88 -5.60 1.24
C ALA A 730 39.39 -6.17 2.58
N GLU A 731 39.60 -5.46 3.69
CA GLU A 731 39.25 -5.88 5.06
C GLU A 731 38.06 -5.08 5.65
N VAL A 732 37.10 -4.68 4.84
CA VAL A 732 35.86 -4.07 5.37
C VAL A 732 35.07 -5.15 6.11
N PRO A 733 34.86 -5.03 7.44
CA PRO A 733 34.11 -6.05 8.19
C PRO A 733 32.66 -6.10 7.75
N VAL A 734 32.15 -7.32 7.53
CA VAL A 734 30.71 -7.52 7.31
C VAL A 734 30.00 -7.34 8.65
N LEU A 735 29.24 -6.25 8.79
CA LEU A 735 28.57 -5.86 10.02
C LEU A 735 27.23 -6.58 10.21
N PHE A 736 26.57 -6.95 9.12
CA PHE A 736 25.22 -7.54 9.15
C PHE A 736 25.29 -9.05 9.38
N ARG A 737 25.13 -9.44 10.65
CA ARG A 737 25.09 -10.84 11.06
C ARG A 737 23.89 -11.09 11.97
N VAL A 738 23.26 -12.23 11.81
CA VAL A 738 22.09 -12.63 12.60
C VAL A 738 22.53 -13.40 13.83
N VAL A 739 21.92 -13.13 14.95
CA VAL A 739 22.15 -13.88 16.19
C VAL A 739 21.48 -15.25 16.13
N GLU A 740 22.13 -16.23 16.72
CA GLU A 740 21.56 -17.56 16.95
C GLU A 740 20.74 -17.54 18.24
N LEU A 741 19.39 -17.55 18.11
CA LEU A 741 18.51 -17.55 19.28
C LEU A 741 18.74 -18.78 20.16
N PRO A 742 18.61 -18.68 21.49
CA PRO A 742 18.64 -19.83 22.38
C PRO A 742 17.52 -20.82 22.06
N GLN A 743 17.78 -22.12 22.31
CA GLN A 743 16.77 -23.19 22.18
C GLN A 743 15.75 -23.16 23.33
N GLN A 744 15.07 -22.06 23.48
CA GLN A 744 14.03 -21.81 24.48
C GLN A 744 13.17 -20.63 24.04
N HIS A 745 12.01 -20.46 24.64
CA HIS A 745 11.12 -19.35 24.38
C HIS A 745 11.68 -18.02 24.94
N GLN A 746 11.91 -17.04 24.09
CA GLN A 746 12.26 -15.68 24.42
C GLN A 746 11.05 -14.76 24.21
N LEU A 747 10.77 -13.86 25.13
CA LEU A 747 9.66 -12.91 25.05
C LEU A 747 10.15 -11.48 25.27
N CYS A 748 9.94 -10.62 24.30
CA CYS A 748 10.11 -9.18 24.41
C CYS A 748 8.74 -8.52 24.39
N LYS A 749 8.33 -7.93 25.52
CA LYS A 749 7.04 -7.24 25.65
C LYS A 749 7.28 -5.76 25.90
N VAL A 750 6.78 -4.91 25.00
CA VAL A 750 6.97 -3.44 25.04
C VAL A 750 5.62 -2.73 24.96
N LYS A 751 5.54 -1.54 25.56
CA LYS A 751 4.38 -0.65 25.42
C LYS A 751 4.46 0.11 24.11
N SER A 752 3.33 0.29 23.42
CA SER A 752 3.19 1.21 22.29
C SER A 752 3.58 2.63 22.70
N LEU A 753 3.97 3.46 21.73
CA LEU A 753 4.38 4.84 21.97
C LEU A 753 3.23 5.85 21.78
N ASN A 754 2.19 5.46 21.05
CA ASN A 754 1.00 6.30 20.85
C ASN A 754 -0.03 6.04 21.95
N LYS A 755 -0.31 7.04 22.78
CA LYS A 755 -1.31 6.92 23.85
C LYS A 755 -2.75 6.81 23.34
N GLY A 756 -3.01 7.34 22.16
CA GLY A 756 -4.33 7.28 21.53
C GLY A 756 -4.59 5.97 20.77
N ASP A 757 -3.66 5.02 20.79
CA ASP A 757 -3.73 3.79 20.00
C ASP A 757 -3.95 2.57 20.89
N ALA A 758 -5.14 1.98 20.77
CA ALA A 758 -5.50 0.75 21.45
C ALA A 758 -5.02 -0.51 20.71
N ASN A 759 -4.44 -0.40 19.52
CA ASN A 759 -3.99 -1.54 18.76
C ASN A 759 -2.71 -2.13 19.35
N SER A 760 -2.68 -3.44 19.43
CA SER A 760 -1.54 -4.25 19.87
C SER A 760 -1.09 -5.15 18.74
N GLU A 761 0.21 -5.46 18.67
CA GLU A 761 0.75 -6.47 17.77
C GLU A 761 1.38 -7.61 18.56
N VAL A 762 1.08 -8.84 18.16
CA VAL A 762 1.70 -10.06 18.69
C VAL A 762 2.32 -10.81 17.52
N THR A 763 3.64 -10.87 17.49
CA THR A 763 4.40 -11.68 16.52
C THR A 763 5.11 -12.82 17.23
N VAL A 764 4.79 -14.05 16.85
CA VAL A 764 5.49 -15.27 17.29
C VAL A 764 6.39 -15.74 16.15
N TYR A 765 7.69 -15.66 16.34
CA TYR A 765 8.72 -15.99 15.35
C TYR A 765 9.51 -17.24 15.74
N TYR A 766 9.74 -18.12 14.78
CA TYR A 766 10.59 -19.30 14.88
C TYR A 766 11.75 -19.18 13.90
N GLN A 767 12.98 -19.25 14.42
CA GLN A 767 14.21 -19.17 13.61
C GLN A 767 14.48 -20.49 12.90
N VAL A 768 13.91 -20.68 11.70
CA VAL A 768 14.01 -21.87 10.82
C VAL A 768 13.25 -21.67 9.49
N CYS A 769 13.42 -22.55 8.51
CA CYS A 769 12.87 -22.48 7.14
C CYS A 769 11.32 -22.50 7.01
N SER A 770 10.81 -22.04 5.88
CA SER A 770 9.47 -21.60 5.49
C SER A 770 8.37 -22.64 5.29
N MET A 771 7.06 -22.23 5.45
CA MET A 771 5.86 -23.04 5.16
C MET A 771 4.62 -22.23 4.76
N HIS A 772 3.71 -22.84 3.97
CA HIS A 772 2.40 -22.32 3.60
C HIS A 772 1.34 -22.53 4.70
N MET A 773 0.88 -21.46 5.36
CA MET A 773 -0.09 -21.51 6.47
C MET A 773 -1.21 -20.46 6.34
N GLU A 774 -1.33 -19.74 5.23
CA GLU A 774 -2.15 -18.52 5.13
C GLU A 774 -3.63 -18.76 5.43
N GLU A 775 -4.32 -19.57 4.65
CA GLU A 775 -5.75 -19.82 4.83
C GLU A 775 -6.08 -20.48 6.19
N PRO A 776 -5.40 -21.56 6.63
CA PRO A 776 -5.68 -22.12 7.95
C PRO A 776 -5.43 -21.16 9.11
N CYS A 777 -4.48 -20.22 8.96
CA CYS A 777 -4.18 -19.19 9.94
C CYS A 777 -5.32 -18.17 10.03
N PHE A 778 -5.75 -17.68 8.88
CA PHE A 778 -6.85 -16.75 8.75
C PHE A 778 -8.16 -17.32 9.30
N ASP A 779 -8.56 -18.54 8.85
CA ASP A 779 -9.76 -19.25 9.34
C ASP A 779 -9.76 -19.42 10.85
N PHE A 780 -8.63 -19.84 11.45
CA PHE A 780 -8.56 -20.09 12.88
C PHE A 780 -8.53 -18.80 13.71
N LEU A 781 -7.60 -17.89 13.44
CA LEU A 781 -7.31 -16.75 14.32
C LEU A 781 -8.23 -15.55 14.05
N ARG A 782 -8.59 -15.28 12.79
CA ARG A 782 -9.50 -14.18 12.43
C ARG A 782 -10.96 -14.61 12.48
N THR A 783 -11.33 -15.64 11.72
CA THR A 783 -12.74 -16.01 11.54
C THR A 783 -13.36 -16.68 12.77
N LYS A 784 -12.64 -17.64 13.40
CA LYS A 784 -13.17 -18.40 14.54
C LYS A 784 -12.88 -17.76 15.90
N GLU A 785 -11.66 -17.30 16.12
CA GLU A 785 -11.24 -16.69 17.39
C GLU A 785 -11.44 -15.18 17.44
N THR A 786 -11.73 -14.53 16.32
CA THR A 786 -12.02 -13.09 16.16
C THR A 786 -10.98 -12.16 16.82
N LEU A 787 -9.70 -12.56 16.78
CA LEU A 787 -8.64 -11.85 17.50
C LEU A 787 -8.26 -10.51 16.90
N GLY A 788 -8.51 -10.29 15.61
CA GLY A 788 -8.21 -9.04 14.91
C GLY A 788 -8.43 -9.18 13.42
N TYR A 789 -8.36 -8.05 12.71
CA TYR A 789 -8.55 -8.01 11.26
C TYR A 789 -7.31 -8.52 10.50
N HIS A 790 -6.13 -8.02 10.86
CA HIS A 790 -4.86 -8.46 10.27
C HIS A 790 -4.30 -9.66 11.03
N VAL A 791 -4.36 -10.82 10.39
CA VAL A 791 -3.82 -12.08 10.90
C VAL A 791 -3.11 -12.78 9.74
N TYR A 792 -1.80 -12.93 9.83
CA TYR A 792 -1.02 -13.51 8.75
C TYR A 792 0.22 -14.27 9.22
N PRO A 793 0.53 -15.41 8.58
CA PRO A 793 1.83 -16.03 8.68
C PRO A 793 2.78 -15.38 7.68
N THR A 794 4.06 -15.30 8.00
CA THR A 794 5.09 -14.78 7.09
C THR A 794 6.34 -15.63 7.14
N CYS A 795 6.89 -15.93 5.97
CA CYS A 795 8.24 -16.43 5.83
C CYS A 795 9.23 -15.29 6.00
N ARG A 796 10.27 -15.49 6.78
CA ARG A 796 11.25 -14.46 7.08
C ARG A 796 12.63 -14.91 6.62
N ASN A 797 13.27 -14.09 5.81
CA ASN A 797 14.67 -14.23 5.45
C ASN A 797 15.44 -13.03 6.01
N THR A 798 16.11 -13.24 7.15
CA THR A 798 16.90 -12.16 7.77
C THR A 798 18.38 -12.42 7.45
N SER A 799 18.94 -11.65 6.52
CA SER A 799 20.34 -11.75 6.08
C SER A 799 20.81 -13.20 5.84
N GLY A 800 19.99 -14.00 5.17
CA GLY A 800 20.26 -15.41 4.84
C GLY A 800 19.87 -16.43 5.93
N VAL A 801 19.38 -15.98 7.10
CA VAL A 801 18.84 -16.86 8.13
C VAL A 801 17.32 -16.90 8.01
N LEU A 802 16.80 -18.07 7.67
CA LEU A 802 15.38 -18.27 7.47
C LEU A 802 14.59 -18.42 8.77
N GLY A 803 13.33 -18.07 8.75
CA GLY A 803 12.38 -18.25 9.83
C GLY A 803 10.94 -18.11 9.33
N PHE A 804 9.98 -18.45 10.21
CA PHE A 804 8.59 -18.11 9.98
C PHE A 804 8.01 -17.40 11.20
N SER A 805 7.01 -16.58 10.97
CA SER A 805 6.26 -15.92 12.04
C SER A 805 4.77 -16.01 11.79
N VAL A 806 3.99 -15.95 12.87
CA VAL A 806 2.56 -15.65 12.84
C VAL A 806 2.38 -14.32 13.55
N THR A 807 1.73 -13.38 12.89
CA THR A 807 1.45 -12.04 13.42
C THR A 807 -0.05 -11.84 13.53
N VAL A 808 -0.49 -11.27 14.64
CA VAL A 808 -1.88 -10.86 14.90
C VAL A 808 -1.87 -9.43 15.39
N GLU A 809 -2.56 -8.57 14.67
CA GLU A 809 -2.91 -7.22 15.12
C GLU A 809 -4.26 -7.28 15.82
N THR A 810 -4.30 -6.81 17.06
CA THR A 810 -5.46 -6.94 17.95
C THR A 810 -5.67 -5.69 18.78
N GLN A 811 -6.80 -5.58 19.45
CA GLN A 811 -7.12 -4.44 20.30
C GLN A 811 -6.82 -4.75 21.76
N ALA A 812 -6.03 -3.90 22.44
CA ALA A 812 -5.68 -4.05 23.84
C ALA A 812 -6.92 -4.02 24.75
N THR A 813 -7.97 -3.31 24.37
CA THR A 813 -9.25 -3.23 25.07
C THR A 813 -10.08 -4.52 25.02
N LYS A 814 -9.85 -5.36 23.99
CA LYS A 814 -10.61 -6.62 23.79
C LYS A 814 -9.78 -7.84 24.19
N PHE A 815 -8.50 -7.88 23.85
CA PHE A 815 -7.66 -9.07 24.00
C PHE A 815 -6.30 -8.74 24.62
N ASN A 816 -5.94 -9.52 25.64
CA ASN A 816 -4.60 -9.49 26.21
C ASN A 816 -3.61 -10.20 25.25
N THR A 817 -2.42 -9.64 25.06
CA THR A 817 -1.40 -10.16 24.13
C THR A 817 -0.91 -11.57 24.47
N GLU A 818 -0.92 -11.98 25.75
CA GLU A 818 -0.58 -13.36 26.14
C GLU A 818 -1.68 -14.37 25.77
N LEU A 819 -2.96 -13.96 25.78
CA LEU A 819 -4.05 -14.77 25.26
C LEU A 819 -3.89 -14.96 23.75
N VAL A 820 -3.59 -13.89 23.02
CA VAL A 820 -3.36 -13.93 21.58
C VAL A 820 -2.21 -14.88 21.25
N GLU A 821 -1.08 -14.78 21.95
CA GLU A 821 0.02 -15.73 21.77
C GLU A 821 -0.41 -17.17 22.05
N THR A 822 -1.20 -17.39 23.09
CA THR A 822 -1.73 -18.74 23.40
C THR A 822 -2.57 -19.27 22.23
N LYS A 823 -3.40 -18.44 21.62
CA LYS A 823 -4.21 -18.82 20.46
C LYS A 823 -3.37 -19.07 19.20
N ILE A 824 -2.30 -18.31 18.99
CA ILE A 824 -1.32 -18.59 17.93
C ILE A 824 -0.70 -19.99 18.15
N GLU A 825 -0.34 -20.32 19.38
CA GLU A 825 0.22 -21.65 19.69
C GLU A 825 -0.80 -22.77 19.52
N GLU A 826 -2.06 -22.56 19.91
CA GLU A 826 -3.15 -23.50 19.67
C GLU A 826 -3.37 -23.75 18.18
N PHE A 827 -3.34 -22.66 17.38
CA PHE A 827 -3.38 -22.74 15.92
C PHE A 827 -2.22 -23.61 15.39
N LEU A 828 -0.98 -23.31 15.77
CA LEU A 828 0.19 -24.04 15.29
C LEU A 828 0.18 -25.52 15.71
N VAL A 829 -0.40 -25.89 16.87
CA VAL A 829 -0.63 -27.29 17.25
C VAL A 829 -1.63 -27.94 16.30
N SER A 830 -2.80 -27.32 16.14
CA SER A 830 -3.87 -27.81 15.26
C SER A 830 -3.42 -27.95 13.82
N PHE A 831 -2.62 -26.98 13.33
CA PHE A 831 -2.04 -27.00 11.99
C PHE A 831 -1.10 -28.20 11.80
N GLY A 832 -0.20 -28.46 12.75
CA GLY A 832 0.69 -29.62 12.72
C GLY A 832 -0.08 -30.94 12.68
N GLU A 833 -1.17 -31.05 13.46
CA GLU A 833 -2.05 -32.24 13.46
C GLU A 833 -2.79 -32.40 12.12
N LYS A 834 -3.36 -31.33 11.58
CA LYS A 834 -4.01 -31.31 10.26
C LYS A 834 -3.04 -31.72 9.16
N MET A 835 -1.81 -31.20 9.17
CA MET A 835 -0.77 -31.51 8.19
C MET A 835 -0.35 -32.99 8.30
N ALA A 836 -0.21 -33.55 9.50
CA ALA A 836 0.10 -34.96 9.70
C ALA A 836 -1.04 -35.87 9.20
N ALA A 837 -2.29 -35.42 9.36
CA ALA A 837 -3.48 -36.15 8.91
C ALA A 837 -3.78 -36.01 7.40
N LEU A 838 -3.13 -35.09 6.69
CA LEU A 838 -3.33 -34.85 5.26
C LEU A 838 -3.06 -36.13 4.44
N SER A 839 -3.84 -36.45 3.43
CA SER A 839 -3.55 -37.60 2.54
C SER A 839 -2.32 -37.29 1.67
N ASP A 840 -1.58 -38.31 1.24
CA ASP A 840 -0.43 -38.14 0.34
C ASP A 840 -0.83 -37.54 -1.02
N GLU A 841 -2.07 -37.78 -1.47
CA GLU A 841 -2.62 -37.20 -2.68
C GLU A 841 -2.91 -35.69 -2.49
N ALA A 842 -3.51 -35.31 -1.36
CA ALA A 842 -3.76 -33.93 -1.05
C ALA A 842 -2.44 -33.15 -0.85
N PHE A 843 -1.43 -33.76 -0.21
CA PHE A 843 -0.10 -33.18 -0.10
C PHE A 843 0.55 -32.94 -1.48
N LYS A 844 0.50 -33.96 -2.36
CA LYS A 844 1.02 -33.78 -3.74
C LYS A 844 0.28 -32.70 -4.50
N THR A 845 -1.02 -32.57 -4.30
CA THR A 845 -1.81 -31.49 -4.94
C THR A 845 -1.30 -30.11 -4.47
N GLN A 846 -1.05 -29.92 -3.18
CA GLN A 846 -0.52 -28.67 -2.65
C GLN A 846 0.92 -28.39 -3.15
N VAL A 847 1.79 -29.41 -3.14
CA VAL A 847 3.14 -29.27 -3.71
C VAL A 847 3.06 -28.92 -5.20
N THR A 848 2.16 -29.59 -5.95
CA THR A 848 1.98 -29.29 -7.38
C THR A 848 1.45 -27.86 -7.58
N ALA A 849 0.50 -27.41 -6.75
CA ALA A 849 0.02 -26.04 -6.79
C ALA A 849 1.18 -25.06 -6.54
N LEU A 850 1.96 -25.26 -5.47
CA LEU A 850 3.12 -24.44 -5.15
C LEU A 850 4.18 -24.49 -6.27
N VAL A 851 4.48 -25.69 -6.81
CA VAL A 851 5.36 -25.84 -7.97
C VAL A 851 4.81 -25.08 -9.16
N LYS A 852 3.51 -25.11 -9.45
CA LYS A 852 2.89 -24.35 -10.52
C LYS A 852 2.94 -22.85 -10.30
N LEU A 853 2.69 -22.47 -9.10
CA LEU A 853 2.86 -21.14 -8.61
C LEU A 853 4.29 -20.65 -8.95
N LYS A 854 5.40 -21.30 -8.52
CA LYS A 854 6.81 -21.02 -8.85
C LYS A 854 7.26 -21.22 -10.31
N GLU A 855 6.48 -21.78 -11.17
CA GLU A 855 6.73 -21.91 -12.62
C GLU A 855 6.00 -20.80 -13.43
N CYS A 856 5.30 -19.81 -12.87
CA CYS A 856 4.76 -18.67 -13.61
C CYS A 856 5.87 -17.78 -14.19
N GLU A 857 5.70 -17.30 -15.40
CA GLU A 857 6.63 -16.36 -16.00
C GLU A 857 6.41 -14.96 -15.44
N ASP A 858 7.49 -14.20 -15.25
CA ASP A 858 7.40 -12.78 -14.94
C ASP A 858 6.47 -12.06 -15.92
N THR A 859 5.59 -11.23 -15.40
CA THR A 859 4.58 -10.52 -16.20
C THR A 859 5.18 -9.32 -16.93
N HIS A 860 6.19 -8.68 -16.33
CA HIS A 860 6.87 -7.53 -16.91
C HIS A 860 8.38 -7.51 -16.60
N LEU A 861 9.12 -6.67 -17.33
CA LEU A 861 10.58 -6.57 -17.20
C LEU A 861 11.03 -6.23 -15.78
N GLY A 862 10.27 -5.44 -15.04
CA GLY A 862 10.59 -5.01 -13.69
C GLY A 862 10.75 -6.17 -12.73
N GLU A 863 9.88 -7.15 -12.73
CA GLU A 863 9.92 -8.34 -11.88
C GLU A 863 11.22 -9.15 -12.11
N GLU A 864 11.55 -9.42 -13.35
CA GLU A 864 12.77 -10.16 -13.68
C GLU A 864 14.03 -9.40 -13.25
N VAL A 865 14.03 -8.08 -13.41
CA VAL A 865 15.15 -7.23 -12.99
C VAL A 865 15.29 -7.20 -11.48
N ASP A 866 14.20 -7.05 -10.74
CA ASP A 866 14.23 -6.99 -9.28
C ASP A 866 14.66 -8.33 -8.67
N ARG A 867 14.18 -9.45 -9.21
CA ARG A 867 14.66 -10.79 -8.84
C ARG A 867 16.17 -10.96 -9.08
N ASN A 868 16.66 -10.58 -10.26
CA ASN A 868 18.10 -10.64 -10.57
C ASN A 868 18.91 -9.67 -9.70
N TRP A 869 18.38 -8.49 -9.43
CA TRP A 869 19.01 -7.49 -8.57
C TRP A 869 19.12 -7.94 -7.12
N ALA A 870 18.10 -8.60 -6.58
CA ALA A 870 18.14 -9.16 -5.23
C ALA A 870 19.35 -10.12 -5.06
N GLU A 871 19.66 -10.94 -6.07
CA GLU A 871 20.84 -11.81 -6.05
C GLU A 871 22.17 -11.04 -6.05
N VAL A 872 22.21 -9.86 -6.66
CA VAL A 872 23.39 -8.98 -6.66
C VAL A 872 23.52 -8.28 -5.30
N VAL A 873 22.46 -7.69 -4.77
CA VAL A 873 22.45 -6.97 -3.48
C VAL A 873 22.81 -7.90 -2.33
N THR A 874 22.22 -9.07 -2.28
CA THR A 874 22.51 -10.08 -1.26
C THR A 874 23.88 -10.75 -1.46
N GLN A 875 24.55 -10.48 -2.59
CA GLN A 875 25.82 -11.05 -3.00
C GLN A 875 25.82 -12.59 -3.04
N GLN A 876 24.66 -13.19 -3.28
CA GLN A 876 24.51 -14.64 -3.40
C GLN A 876 24.73 -15.09 -4.85
N TYR A 877 24.31 -14.28 -5.84
CA TYR A 877 24.51 -14.52 -7.28
C TYR A 877 23.95 -15.86 -7.78
N VAL A 878 22.85 -16.33 -7.14
CA VAL A 878 22.16 -17.57 -7.49
C VAL A 878 20.98 -17.24 -8.40
N PHE A 879 21.26 -16.82 -9.62
CA PHE A 879 20.22 -16.38 -10.58
C PHE A 879 19.27 -17.50 -11.01
N ASP A 880 19.64 -18.77 -10.82
CA ASP A 880 18.81 -19.97 -11.02
C ASP A 880 18.13 -20.45 -9.72
N ARG A 881 17.96 -19.56 -8.72
CA ARG A 881 17.39 -19.89 -7.39
C ARG A 881 16.02 -20.52 -7.54
N LEU A 882 15.16 -19.91 -8.33
CA LEU A 882 13.79 -20.37 -8.55
C LEU A 882 13.76 -21.82 -9.04
N ASN A 883 14.50 -22.14 -10.08
CA ASN A 883 14.60 -23.51 -10.61
C ASN A 883 15.11 -24.52 -9.57
N ARG A 884 16.09 -24.12 -8.72
CA ARG A 884 16.58 -24.98 -7.64
C ARG A 884 15.53 -25.22 -6.56
N GLU A 885 14.74 -24.22 -6.24
CA GLU A 885 13.65 -24.32 -5.27
C GLU A 885 12.54 -25.23 -5.80
N ILE A 886 12.18 -25.09 -7.06
CA ILE A 886 11.26 -25.97 -7.76
C ILE A 886 11.72 -27.43 -7.71
N ASP A 887 12.95 -27.68 -8.05
CA ASP A 887 13.51 -29.03 -8.01
C ASP A 887 13.51 -29.61 -6.59
N ALA A 888 13.80 -28.79 -5.58
CA ALA A 888 13.71 -29.19 -4.18
C ALA A 888 12.27 -29.51 -3.76
N LEU A 889 11.29 -28.68 -4.15
CA LEU A 889 9.87 -28.90 -3.87
C LEU A 889 9.36 -30.21 -4.51
N LYS A 890 9.70 -30.47 -5.77
CA LYS A 890 9.32 -31.72 -6.47
C LYS A 890 9.86 -32.97 -5.77
N LEU A 891 10.92 -32.89 -4.99
CA LEU A 891 11.51 -33.99 -4.23
C LEU A 891 11.00 -34.10 -2.79
N MET A 892 10.36 -33.08 -2.27
CA MET A 892 9.90 -33.02 -0.87
C MET A 892 8.80 -34.04 -0.58
N THR A 893 8.90 -34.70 0.56
CA THR A 893 7.89 -35.65 1.05
C THR A 893 7.10 -35.08 2.24
N LYS A 894 5.83 -35.49 2.38
CA LYS A 894 5.00 -35.11 3.52
C LYS A 894 5.67 -35.48 4.86
N ALA A 895 6.31 -36.64 4.94
CA ALA A 895 6.94 -37.11 6.16
C ALA A 895 8.12 -36.20 6.57
N GLU A 896 8.93 -35.76 5.61
CA GLU A 896 10.01 -34.81 5.85
C GLU A 896 9.47 -33.46 6.34
N LEU A 897 8.45 -32.93 5.69
CA LEU A 897 7.84 -31.66 6.07
C LEU A 897 7.21 -31.70 7.48
N VAL A 898 6.44 -32.73 7.79
CA VAL A 898 5.83 -32.92 9.12
C VAL A 898 6.90 -33.11 10.21
N SER A 899 7.91 -33.95 9.95
CA SER A 899 9.03 -34.14 10.88
C SER A 899 9.77 -32.85 11.17
N TRP A 900 10.07 -32.12 10.10
CA TRP A 900 10.75 -30.83 10.17
C TRP A 900 9.94 -29.81 10.99
N PHE A 901 8.64 -29.67 10.74
CA PHE A 901 7.77 -28.73 11.47
C PHE A 901 7.69 -29.08 12.95
N MET A 902 7.51 -30.38 13.29
CA MET A 902 7.42 -30.83 14.67
C MET A 902 8.75 -30.67 15.43
N GLU A 903 9.89 -30.88 14.78
CA GLU A 903 11.22 -30.71 15.36
C GLU A 903 11.47 -29.23 15.71
N HIS A 904 11.24 -28.35 14.76
CA HIS A 904 11.58 -26.92 14.90
C HIS A 904 10.59 -26.13 15.76
N ARG A 905 9.42 -26.68 16.03
CA ARG A 905 8.44 -26.18 16.97
C ARG A 905 8.47 -26.88 18.33
N GLY A 906 9.27 -27.91 18.49
CA GLY A 906 9.38 -28.69 19.73
C GLY A 906 10.09 -27.98 20.88
N GLN A 907 10.42 -28.73 21.96
CA GLN A 907 11.07 -28.18 23.17
C GLN A 907 12.44 -27.55 22.92
N THR A 908 13.07 -27.86 21.78
CA THR A 908 14.36 -27.33 21.35
C THR A 908 14.22 -26.18 20.35
N SER A 909 13.03 -25.67 20.16
CA SER A 909 12.75 -24.59 19.21
C SER A 909 13.44 -23.27 19.63
N ARG A 910 13.83 -22.49 18.64
CA ARG A 910 14.37 -21.14 18.78
C ARG A 910 13.23 -20.14 18.59
N LYS A 911 12.44 -19.94 19.65
CA LYS A 911 11.23 -19.12 19.60
C LYS A 911 11.48 -17.73 20.16
N LEU A 912 11.05 -16.71 19.43
CA LEU A 912 10.99 -15.32 19.84
C LEU A 912 9.56 -14.80 19.70
N SER A 913 8.97 -14.34 20.81
CA SER A 913 7.72 -13.60 20.80
C SER A 913 7.99 -12.11 21.02
N VAL A 914 7.40 -11.27 20.18
CA VAL A 914 7.43 -9.81 20.33
C VAL A 914 6.00 -9.34 20.52
N HIS A 915 5.73 -8.68 21.64
CA HIS A 915 4.44 -8.09 21.95
C HIS A 915 4.58 -6.58 22.04
N VAL A 916 3.88 -5.86 21.18
CA VAL A 916 3.65 -4.42 21.32
C VAL A 916 2.26 -4.23 21.89
N VAL A 917 2.16 -3.64 23.08
CA VAL A 917 0.89 -3.53 23.81
C VAL A 917 0.34 -2.11 23.66
N GLY A 918 -0.83 -1.98 23.04
CA GLY A 918 -1.58 -0.72 22.91
C GLY A 918 -2.08 -0.16 24.24
N PHE A 919 -2.71 0.99 24.21
CA PHE A 919 -3.31 1.65 25.38
C PHE A 919 -4.76 1.19 25.60
N GLY A 920 -5.38 1.63 26.70
CA GLY A 920 -6.78 1.35 27.02
C GLY A 920 -7.03 0.19 27.98
N VAL A 921 -5.97 -0.41 28.59
CA VAL A 921 -6.10 -1.40 29.68
C VAL A 921 -5.31 -0.92 30.89
N GLU A 922 -5.98 -0.55 31.96
CA GLU A 922 -5.35 0.04 33.18
C GLU A 922 -4.27 -0.82 33.82
N GLU A 923 -4.35 -2.15 33.75
CA GLU A 923 -3.36 -3.10 34.28
C GLU A 923 -1.99 -2.99 33.58
N ASN A 924 -1.93 -2.47 32.37
CA ASN A 924 -0.72 -2.36 31.55
C ASN A 924 -0.17 -0.94 31.47
N ASP A 925 -0.90 0.06 32.00
CA ASP A 925 -0.43 1.43 31.95
C ASP A 925 0.57 1.70 33.08
N PRO A 926 1.73 2.31 32.81
CA PRO A 926 2.65 2.69 33.85
C PRO A 926 1.96 3.70 34.80
N PRO A 927 2.18 3.62 36.14
CA PRO A 927 1.54 4.52 37.10
C PRO A 927 1.82 5.97 36.71
N THR A 928 0.75 6.74 36.52
CA THR A 928 0.81 8.17 36.18
C THR A 928 1.47 8.98 37.32
N GLY A 929 2.78 9.15 37.23
CA GLY A 929 3.50 10.13 38.06
C GLY A 929 3.47 11.49 37.37
N GLU A 930 2.96 12.47 38.09
CA GLU A 930 2.99 13.92 37.88
C GLU A 930 3.13 14.47 36.45
N HIS A 931 2.10 15.19 36.03
CA HIS A 931 2.02 15.95 34.78
C HIS A 931 3.16 16.98 34.63
N HIS A 932 4.18 16.66 33.87
CA HIS A 932 5.08 17.62 33.26
C HIS A 932 4.77 17.81 31.78
N ARG A 933 4.64 19.06 31.35
CA ARG A 933 4.22 19.48 29.97
C ARG A 933 5.25 19.22 28.86
N ASP A 934 6.35 18.51 29.14
CA ASP A 934 7.41 18.19 28.19
C ASP A 934 7.63 16.67 27.95
N GLU A 935 6.64 15.83 28.22
CA GLU A 935 6.79 14.37 28.22
C GLU A 935 6.86 13.71 26.80
N GLY A 936 6.55 14.44 25.73
CA GLY A 936 6.57 13.90 24.36
C GLY A 936 7.95 13.42 23.91
N ASP A 937 9.00 14.18 24.18
CA ASP A 937 10.37 13.88 23.71
C ASP A 937 11.09 12.83 24.59
N GLU A 938 10.81 12.73 25.90
CA GLU A 938 11.48 11.73 26.76
C GLU A 938 11.01 10.30 26.52
N ARG A 939 9.80 10.08 26.02
CA ARG A 939 9.23 8.74 25.80
C ARG A 939 9.78 8.04 24.56
N VAL A 940 10.17 8.78 23.54
CA VAL A 940 10.84 8.25 22.35
C VAL A 940 12.31 7.91 22.62
N SER A 941 12.86 8.30 23.75
CA SER A 941 14.24 8.01 24.13
C SER A 941 14.49 6.56 24.56
N LYS A 942 13.46 5.80 24.96
CA LYS A 942 13.60 4.42 25.46
C LYS A 942 12.35 3.58 25.18
N LEU A 943 12.55 2.29 24.87
CA LEU A 943 11.49 1.30 24.93
C LEU A 943 11.01 1.11 26.37
N THR A 944 9.69 1.08 26.58
CA THR A 944 9.10 0.74 27.87
C THR A 944 8.82 -0.76 27.88
N PHE A 945 9.67 -1.53 28.59
CA PHE A 945 9.46 -2.97 28.74
C PHE A 945 8.39 -3.27 29.79
N LEU A 946 7.48 -4.16 29.46
CA LEU A 946 6.40 -4.59 30.34
C LEU A 946 6.72 -5.95 31.01
N PRO A 947 6.18 -6.24 32.20
CA PRO A 947 6.37 -7.53 32.86
C PRO A 947 5.68 -8.65 32.10
N VAL A 948 6.26 -9.85 32.19
CA VAL A 948 5.65 -11.07 31.64
C VAL A 948 4.63 -11.61 32.64
N SER A 949 3.45 -11.96 32.18
CA SER A 949 2.41 -12.50 33.07
C SER A 949 2.71 -13.96 33.47
N PRO A 950 2.07 -14.45 34.55
CA PRO A 950 2.22 -15.85 34.99
C PRO A 950 1.81 -16.91 33.95
N THR A 951 0.97 -16.54 32.95
CA THR A 951 0.54 -17.46 31.88
C THR A 951 1.69 -17.84 30.94
N LEU A 952 2.67 -16.96 30.75
CA LEU A 952 3.88 -17.20 29.96
C LEU A 952 5.15 -17.31 30.83
N ALA A 953 5.02 -17.72 32.07
CA ALA A 953 6.12 -17.79 33.05
C ALA A 953 7.29 -18.70 32.62
N SER A 954 7.09 -19.59 31.64
CA SER A 954 8.15 -20.41 31.02
C SER A 954 9.02 -19.61 30.02
N ALA A 955 8.57 -18.45 29.58
CA ALA A 955 9.34 -17.61 28.66
C ALA A 955 10.41 -16.80 29.40
N THR A 956 11.57 -16.66 28.78
CA THR A 956 12.64 -15.78 29.26
C THR A 956 12.38 -14.35 28.77
N ALA A 957 12.18 -13.42 29.71
CA ALA A 957 11.93 -12.03 29.39
C ALA A 957 13.18 -11.32 28.87
N ILE A 958 13.06 -10.62 27.75
CA ILE A 958 14.08 -9.70 27.23
C ILE A 958 13.69 -8.29 27.67
N THR A 959 14.46 -7.73 28.61
CA THR A 959 14.28 -6.38 29.16
C THR A 959 15.46 -5.43 28.84
N ASP A 960 16.53 -5.96 28.26
CA ASP A 960 17.65 -5.25 27.68
C ASP A 960 18.11 -6.01 26.44
N ILE A 961 17.71 -5.47 25.27
CA ILE A 961 17.98 -6.13 23.98
C ILE A 961 19.48 -6.18 23.70
N ARG A 962 20.25 -5.13 24.01
CA ARG A 962 21.69 -5.10 23.74
C ARG A 962 22.47 -6.07 24.62
N ALA A 963 22.15 -6.13 25.90
CA ALA A 963 22.75 -7.11 26.80
C ALA A 963 22.42 -8.54 26.37
N PHE A 964 21.18 -8.77 25.92
CA PHE A 964 20.74 -10.06 25.41
C PHE A 964 21.50 -10.47 24.15
N THR A 965 21.52 -9.63 23.12
CA THR A 965 22.16 -9.96 21.84
C THR A 965 23.68 -10.10 21.94
N ALA A 966 24.33 -9.30 22.79
CA ALA A 966 25.79 -9.38 23.01
C ALA A 966 26.25 -10.73 23.62
N ALA A 967 25.35 -11.46 24.27
CA ALA A 967 25.64 -12.77 24.87
C ALA A 967 25.44 -13.96 23.91
N LEU A 968 24.90 -13.70 22.68
CA LEU A 968 24.52 -14.76 21.75
C LEU A 968 25.61 -15.04 20.71
N HIS A 969 25.62 -16.28 20.22
CA HIS A 969 26.41 -16.63 19.04
C HIS A 969 25.83 -16.00 17.78
N LEU A 970 26.69 -15.75 16.80
CA LEU A 970 26.30 -15.20 15.51
C LEU A 970 26.36 -16.31 14.47
N TYR A 971 25.33 -16.43 13.64
CA TYR A 971 25.42 -17.25 12.44
C TYR A 971 26.59 -16.82 11.55
N PRO A 972 27.25 -17.74 10.85
CA PRO A 972 28.24 -17.37 9.85
C PRO A 972 27.57 -16.51 8.77
N TYR A 973 28.33 -15.59 8.20
CA TYR A 973 27.85 -14.80 7.07
C TYR A 973 27.64 -15.72 5.87
N HIS A 974 26.39 -15.85 5.44
CA HIS A 974 26.02 -16.73 4.33
C HIS A 974 26.27 -16.04 2.98
N LYS A 975 27.53 -15.94 2.59
CA LYS A 975 27.92 -15.58 1.23
C LYS A 975 28.12 -16.86 0.44
N ILE A 976 27.31 -17.12 -0.57
CA ILE A 976 27.61 -18.18 -1.54
C ILE A 976 28.70 -17.65 -2.47
N LEU A 977 29.92 -17.78 -2.02
CA LEU A 977 31.11 -17.49 -2.83
C LEU A 977 31.41 -18.69 -3.72
N LYS A 978 31.11 -18.58 -4.99
CA LYS A 978 31.76 -19.36 -6.03
C LYS A 978 32.12 -18.52 -7.23
#